data_63a3040ec89acafbf225dad1f5125c13
#
_entry.id   63a3040ec89acafbf225dad1f5125c13
#
_cell.length_a   1.000
_cell.length_b   1.000
_cell.length_c   1.000
_cell.angle_alpha   90.00
_cell.angle_beta   90.00
_cell.angle_gamma   90.00
#
_symmetry.space_group_name_H-M   'P 1'
#
loop_
_entity.id
_entity.type
_entity.pdbx_description
1 polymer ?
#
loop_
_entity_poly.entity_id
_entity_poly.type
_entity_poly.pdbx_seq_one_letter_code
_entity_poly.pdbx_strand_id
1 'polypeptide(L)'
;MNKKIQPITALRDTTKLEKDLQENDGLIHITKNGYSSFVILSPERYEALIHNSGKLYSEEPRFLKEKFHLSETQQSDPLGFVRVRAATIPVEVGGVRHNAQEIIKKVEEAERDEVAILVLNELCLSGYTCNDIFHFQTLLDDCESSLLEMVEKTKERTPLFAIGVPLRKGNELYNCAVLIHQGKILGVVPKTFIPNYSEFYEARWFAPAPKESSEILIGTNTYPFGRNLIFIDENYAKLKIGVEICEDLWTPDTPSTNLALNGANVILNLSGSNETVGKAEYRKNLVSMTSARLRCAYVYADAGDGESTTDLVFPSHNLIGEDGTILAETELFKMQDATADIDLERLLSGRMKTNTFEHHEDSSFQWIPFSLPLSAPKKILRHYSRNPFIPESRTIDLKRVQTILDIQAMGLVKRLKTVHQEKAIIGLSGGLDSTLALLVTVEAFKKVGYDRKGILALTLPAFGTSQRTHKNAKLLAEELGVSFDEINIKESLNVHFKDISHDPNDHNVAYENAQARERTQVLMDIANDRGYLMVGTGDLSELCLGWCTYNGDHMSMYGVNASIPKTLVRYLCQGYALLHPEAKPALEDIIETPISPELLPTDKEGNIAQMTEDKVGPYELNDFFIYHFLRFGYRPKKLFRIAQEAYRGVYDDAFLKKWLRAFFKRFFQNQFKRSCLPDGAKVGSVAISPRGDLRMPSDAAVDDYLVEIDRL
;
A
#
# COMPACT_ATOMS: atom_id res chain seq x y z
N MET A 1 -33.74 29.87 18.26
CA MET A 1 -34.89 29.03 17.81
C MET A 1 -35.50 28.35 19.02
N ASN A 2 -36.75 28.63 19.34
CA ASN A 2 -37.45 27.95 20.43
C ASN A 2 -37.73 26.49 19.97
N LYS A 3 -37.07 25.54 20.59
CA LYS A 3 -37.31 24.11 20.35
C LYS A 3 -38.60 23.70 21.04
N LYS A 4 -39.62 23.29 20.30
CA LYS A 4 -40.84 22.72 20.91
C LYS A 4 -40.54 21.31 21.38
N ILE A 5 -40.71 21.06 22.68
CA ILE A 5 -40.49 19.77 23.32
C ILE A 5 -41.88 19.22 23.72
N GLN A 6 -42.15 17.97 23.34
CA GLN A 6 -43.44 17.29 23.62
C GLN A 6 -43.18 15.97 24.35
N PRO A 7 -44.06 15.56 25.30
CA PRO A 7 -43.99 14.25 25.91
C PRO A 7 -44.38 13.14 24.92
N ILE A 8 -43.89 11.93 25.12
CA ILE A 8 -44.15 10.78 24.23
C ILE A 8 -45.65 10.48 24.04
N THR A 9 -46.49 10.88 25.01
CA THR A 9 -47.95 10.73 24.93
C THR A 9 -48.57 11.59 23.84
N ALA A 10 -47.89 12.65 23.37
CA ALA A 10 -48.36 13.50 22.27
C ALA A 10 -48.44 12.73 20.93
N LEU A 11 -47.74 11.62 20.77
CA LEU A 11 -47.81 10.75 19.58
C LEU A 11 -49.21 10.13 19.34
N ARG A 12 -50.13 10.21 20.30
CA ARG A 12 -51.50 9.70 20.19
C ARG A 12 -52.46 10.65 19.46
N ASP A 13 -52.08 11.92 19.31
CA ASP A 13 -52.88 12.93 18.63
C ASP A 13 -52.16 13.45 17.40
N THR A 14 -52.35 12.76 16.27
CA THR A 14 -51.69 13.05 15.01
C THR A 14 -52.05 14.41 14.42
N THR A 15 -53.35 14.85 14.61
CA THR A 15 -53.80 16.14 14.09
C THR A 15 -53.12 17.31 14.81
N LYS A 16 -52.93 17.17 16.12
CA LYS A 16 -52.22 18.15 16.91
C LYS A 16 -50.72 18.18 16.57
N LEU A 17 -50.14 16.99 16.33
CA LEU A 17 -48.72 16.85 15.92
C LEU A 17 -48.46 17.50 14.57
N GLU A 18 -49.32 17.31 13.58
CA GLU A 18 -49.21 17.96 12.26
C GLU A 18 -49.27 19.49 12.37
N LYS A 19 -50.20 20.01 13.17
CA LYS A 19 -50.27 21.45 13.43
C LYS A 19 -49.02 21.97 14.12
N ASP A 20 -48.53 21.25 15.12
CA ASP A 20 -47.32 21.60 15.87
C ASP A 20 -46.05 21.53 14.97
N LEU A 21 -45.99 20.63 13.99
CA LEU A 21 -44.93 20.59 12.98
C LEU A 21 -44.95 21.80 12.06
N GLN A 22 -46.14 22.20 11.58
CA GLN A 22 -46.27 23.39 10.72
C GLN A 22 -45.87 24.68 11.45
N GLU A 23 -46.24 24.79 12.74
CA GLU A 23 -45.95 25.97 13.57
C GLU A 23 -44.46 26.04 14.05
N ASN A 24 -43.69 24.94 13.93
CA ASN A 24 -42.30 24.85 14.45
C ASN A 24 -41.28 24.45 13.39
N ASP A 25 -41.41 24.98 12.19
CA ASP A 25 -40.47 24.79 11.09
C ASP A 25 -40.15 23.31 10.78
N GLY A 26 -41.19 22.47 10.91
CA GLY A 26 -41.13 21.05 10.57
C GLY A 26 -40.30 20.17 11.54
N LEU A 27 -40.08 20.61 12.80
CA LEU A 27 -39.25 19.85 13.74
C LEU A 27 -39.86 19.85 15.16
N ILE A 28 -40.05 18.68 15.76
CA ILE A 28 -40.48 18.51 17.17
C ILE A 28 -39.59 17.50 17.88
N HIS A 29 -39.15 17.81 19.09
CA HIS A 29 -38.51 16.87 20.00
C HIS A 29 -39.50 16.14 20.89
N ILE A 30 -39.50 14.83 20.87
CA ILE A 30 -40.31 14.00 21.76
C ILE A 30 -39.46 13.48 22.91
N THR A 31 -39.92 13.65 24.13
CA THR A 31 -39.21 13.23 25.33
C THR A 31 -39.97 12.11 26.06
N LYS A 32 -39.22 11.22 26.69
CA LYS A 32 -39.72 10.21 27.62
C LYS A 32 -38.93 10.34 28.93
N ASN A 33 -39.64 10.54 30.02
CA ASN A 33 -39.04 10.74 31.36
C ASN A 33 -38.00 11.88 31.41
N GLY A 34 -38.23 12.95 30.65
CA GLY A 34 -37.34 14.11 30.61
C GLY A 34 -36.14 13.98 29.65
N TYR A 35 -35.92 12.84 29.02
CA TYR A 35 -34.84 12.61 28.05
C TYR A 35 -35.37 12.65 26.62
N SER A 36 -34.62 13.24 25.69
CA SER A 36 -34.96 13.26 24.27
C SER A 36 -34.94 11.82 23.72
N SER A 37 -36.12 11.34 23.23
CA SER A 37 -36.27 9.97 22.74
C SER A 37 -36.38 9.89 21.24
N PHE A 38 -37.07 10.89 20.61
CA PHE A 38 -37.29 10.95 19.17
C PHE A 38 -37.30 12.40 18.70
N VAL A 39 -36.97 12.58 17.42
CA VAL A 39 -37.21 13.82 16.69
C VAL A 39 -38.16 13.51 15.57
N ILE A 40 -39.27 14.22 15.47
CA ILE A 40 -40.24 14.12 14.36
C ILE A 40 -39.95 15.28 13.41
N LEU A 41 -39.82 14.96 12.12
CA LEU A 41 -39.61 15.92 11.04
C LEU A 41 -40.80 15.88 10.10
N SER A 42 -41.15 17.03 9.49
CA SER A 42 -42.05 17.03 8.36
C SER A 42 -41.37 16.37 7.14
N PRO A 43 -42.16 15.82 6.16
CA PRO A 43 -41.57 15.24 4.95
C PRO A 43 -40.59 16.20 4.24
N GLU A 44 -40.97 17.47 4.12
CA GLU A 44 -40.14 18.49 3.46
C GLU A 44 -38.83 18.74 4.22
N ARG A 45 -38.88 18.72 5.57
CA ARG A 45 -37.70 18.89 6.40
C ARG A 45 -36.80 17.65 6.37
N TYR A 46 -37.40 16.47 6.28
CA TYR A 46 -36.69 15.20 6.11
C TYR A 46 -35.98 15.13 4.74
N GLU A 47 -36.68 15.49 3.65
CA GLU A 47 -36.11 15.57 2.32
C GLU A 47 -34.98 16.61 2.24
N ALA A 48 -35.14 17.78 2.87
CA ALA A 48 -34.11 18.79 2.96
C ALA A 48 -32.87 18.29 3.74
N LEU A 49 -33.07 17.50 4.78
CA LEU A 49 -31.98 16.87 5.55
C LEU A 49 -31.27 15.77 4.74
N ILE A 50 -32.05 14.92 4.03
CA ILE A 50 -31.47 13.90 3.15
C ILE A 50 -30.75 14.55 1.96
N HIS A 51 -31.35 15.56 1.37
CA HIS A 51 -30.69 16.27 0.26
C HIS A 51 -29.39 16.97 0.71
N ASN A 52 -29.33 17.48 1.92
CA ASN A 52 -28.13 18.02 2.52
C ASN A 52 -27.16 16.94 3.05
N SER A 53 -27.66 15.79 3.55
CA SER A 53 -26.81 14.68 4.02
C SER A 53 -26.25 13.85 2.87
N GLY A 54 -27.00 13.68 1.78
CA GLY A 54 -26.49 13.07 0.53
C GLY A 54 -25.36 13.87 -0.09
N LYS A 55 -25.32 15.18 0.13
CA LYS A 55 -24.20 16.04 -0.25
C LYS A 55 -22.99 15.93 0.70
N LEU A 56 -23.17 15.48 1.94
CA LEU A 56 -22.10 15.35 2.94
C LEU A 56 -21.22 14.10 2.73
N TYR A 57 -21.65 13.10 1.95
CA TYR A 57 -20.89 11.86 1.74
C TYR A 57 -20.30 11.72 0.33
N SER A 58 -20.57 12.63 -0.61
CA SER A 58 -20.09 12.56 -2.00
C SER A 58 -19.23 13.74 -2.44
N GLU A 59 -19.01 14.74 -1.60
CA GLU A 59 -18.20 15.92 -1.94
C GLU A 59 -16.98 16.00 -1.02
N GLU A 60 -15.79 16.14 -1.61
CA GLU A 60 -14.67 16.82 -0.96
C GLU A 60 -15.20 18.06 -0.23
N PRO A 61 -14.64 18.43 0.94
CA PRO A 61 -15.24 19.48 1.76
C PRO A 61 -15.65 20.67 0.89
N ARG A 62 -16.94 21.01 0.91
CA ARG A 62 -17.55 22.11 0.12
C ARG A 62 -16.76 23.41 0.25
N PHE A 63 -16.10 23.57 1.38
CA PHE A 63 -15.10 24.56 1.72
C PHE A 63 -13.93 24.65 0.71
N LEU A 64 -13.39 23.52 0.20
CA LEU A 64 -12.30 23.54 -0.78
C LEU A 64 -12.79 23.94 -2.16
N LYS A 65 -13.97 23.46 -2.60
CA LYS A 65 -14.55 23.83 -3.90
C LYS A 65 -14.99 25.32 -3.98
N GLU A 66 -15.63 25.81 -2.91
CA GLU A 66 -16.11 27.21 -2.88
C GLU A 66 -14.97 28.21 -2.68
N LYS A 67 -13.88 27.84 -1.98
CA LYS A 67 -12.77 28.72 -1.66
C LYS A 67 -11.68 28.75 -2.75
N PHE A 68 -11.51 27.68 -3.52
CA PHE A 68 -10.36 27.54 -4.41
C PHE A 68 -10.72 27.40 -5.90
N HIS A 69 -11.98 27.46 -6.33
CA HIS A 69 -12.39 27.34 -7.74
C HIS A 69 -11.61 26.24 -8.50
N LEU A 70 -11.55 25.02 -7.93
CA LEU A 70 -10.84 23.89 -8.54
C LEU A 70 -11.34 23.71 -9.99
N SER A 71 -10.49 24.01 -10.96
CA SER A 71 -10.85 23.98 -12.37
C SER A 71 -10.94 22.54 -12.88
N GLU A 72 -12.00 22.22 -13.61
CA GLU A 72 -12.16 20.93 -14.33
C GLU A 72 -11.34 20.90 -15.64
N THR A 73 -10.18 21.53 -15.69
CA THR A 73 -9.35 21.44 -16.88
C THR A 73 -8.87 20.00 -17.07
N GLN A 74 -8.97 19.50 -18.31
CA GLN A 74 -8.46 18.20 -18.76
C GLN A 74 -6.93 18.13 -18.60
N GLN A 75 -6.43 18.09 -17.37
CA GLN A 75 -5.03 17.80 -17.13
C GLN A 75 -4.79 16.28 -17.24
N SER A 76 -3.63 15.93 -17.78
CA SER A 76 -3.21 14.54 -17.86
C SER A 76 -3.10 13.95 -16.47
N ASP A 77 -3.87 12.89 -16.20
CA ASP A 77 -3.91 12.18 -14.93
C ASP A 77 -2.51 11.68 -14.52
N PRO A 78 -1.92 12.15 -13.40
CA PRO A 78 -0.57 11.75 -12.98
C PRO A 78 -0.49 10.31 -12.47
N LEU A 79 -1.60 9.58 -12.42
CA LEU A 79 -1.70 8.23 -11.85
C LEU A 79 -1.22 8.15 -10.37
N GLY A 80 -1.29 9.26 -9.65
CA GLY A 80 -0.82 9.36 -8.26
C GLY A 80 0.69 9.62 -8.13
N PHE A 81 1.46 9.62 -9.20
CA PHE A 81 2.90 9.83 -9.13
C PHE A 81 3.26 11.30 -9.09
N VAL A 82 4.16 11.65 -8.15
CA VAL A 82 4.78 12.98 -8.07
C VAL A 82 6.29 12.79 -7.91
N ARG A 83 7.08 13.37 -8.81
CA ARG A 83 8.54 13.32 -8.72
C ARG A 83 9.03 14.36 -7.74
N VAL A 84 9.76 13.90 -6.72
CA VAL A 84 10.34 14.75 -5.68
C VAL A 84 11.85 14.58 -5.62
N ARG A 85 12.54 15.65 -5.22
CA ARG A 85 14.00 15.65 -5.04
C ARG A 85 14.39 16.30 -3.72
N ALA A 86 15.25 15.63 -2.95
CA ALA A 86 16.00 16.21 -1.85
C ALA A 86 17.44 16.46 -2.34
N ALA A 87 17.91 17.68 -2.20
CA ALA A 87 19.21 18.10 -2.73
C ALA A 87 19.99 18.96 -1.73
N THR A 88 21.30 18.85 -1.80
CA THR A 88 22.27 19.69 -1.09
C THR A 88 23.01 20.57 -2.08
N ILE A 89 23.21 21.85 -1.76
CA ILE A 89 24.07 22.74 -2.54
C ILE A 89 25.46 22.86 -1.91
N PRO A 90 26.51 23.12 -2.71
CA PRO A 90 27.83 23.49 -2.16
C PRO A 90 27.73 24.91 -1.57
N VAL A 91 27.57 24.97 -0.24
CA VAL A 91 27.38 26.23 0.48
C VAL A 91 28.69 26.98 0.63
N GLU A 92 28.65 28.32 0.49
CA GLU A 92 29.67 29.23 0.99
C GLU A 92 29.07 29.95 2.21
N VAL A 93 29.66 29.74 3.41
CA VAL A 93 29.15 30.29 4.67
C VAL A 93 29.16 31.81 4.64
N GLY A 94 27.97 32.44 4.74
CA GLY A 94 27.78 33.89 4.56
C GLY A 94 27.86 34.36 3.11
N GLY A 95 28.14 33.49 2.15
CA GLY A 95 28.21 33.78 0.71
C GLY A 95 26.86 33.78 0.01
N VAL A 96 25.91 34.59 0.49
CA VAL A 96 24.48 34.57 0.11
C VAL A 96 24.27 34.58 -1.40
N ARG A 97 25.02 35.42 -2.14
CA ARG A 97 24.87 35.54 -3.61
C ARG A 97 25.34 34.28 -4.35
N HIS A 98 26.42 33.65 -3.87
CA HIS A 98 26.89 32.38 -4.39
C HIS A 98 25.83 31.29 -4.16
N ASN A 99 25.36 31.18 -2.93
CA ASN A 99 24.36 30.19 -2.55
C ASN A 99 23.06 30.35 -3.34
N ALA A 100 22.59 31.60 -3.56
CA ALA A 100 21.43 31.89 -4.40
C ALA A 100 21.61 31.39 -5.87
N GLN A 101 22.82 31.53 -6.42
CA GLN A 101 23.11 31.02 -7.78
C GLN A 101 23.09 29.48 -7.84
N GLU A 102 23.66 28.82 -6.85
CA GLU A 102 23.61 27.34 -6.75
C GLU A 102 22.18 26.83 -6.55
N ILE A 103 21.35 27.52 -5.76
CA ILE A 103 19.93 27.21 -5.62
C ILE A 103 19.19 27.32 -6.96
N ILE A 104 19.37 28.45 -7.69
CA ILE A 104 18.74 28.64 -9.03
C ILE A 104 19.16 27.54 -9.97
N LYS A 105 20.44 27.18 -10.00
CA LYS A 105 20.94 26.06 -10.83
C LYS A 105 20.27 24.73 -10.48
N LYS A 106 20.08 24.44 -9.18
CA LYS A 106 19.34 23.25 -8.74
C LYS A 106 17.87 23.24 -9.16
N VAL A 107 17.22 24.41 -9.16
CA VAL A 107 15.84 24.55 -9.69
C VAL A 107 15.80 24.25 -11.19
N GLU A 108 16.78 24.74 -11.96
CA GLU A 108 16.90 24.46 -13.40
C GLU A 108 17.19 22.99 -13.70
N GLU A 109 18.02 22.33 -12.88
CA GLU A 109 18.29 20.89 -12.94
C GLU A 109 17.00 20.10 -12.64
N ALA A 110 16.26 20.50 -11.60
CA ALA A 110 15.00 19.87 -11.21
C ALA A 110 13.95 19.95 -12.35
N GLU A 111 13.83 21.11 -13.01
CA GLU A 111 12.91 21.25 -14.15
C GLU A 111 13.29 20.34 -15.33
N ARG A 112 14.57 20.28 -15.71
CA ARG A 112 15.04 19.39 -16.78
C ARG A 112 14.76 17.90 -16.49
N ASP A 113 14.80 17.51 -15.20
CA ASP A 113 14.57 16.15 -14.76
C ASP A 113 13.10 15.84 -14.45
N GLU A 114 12.19 16.75 -14.82
CA GLU A 114 10.75 16.64 -14.57
C GLU A 114 10.41 16.51 -13.07
N VAL A 115 11.20 17.13 -12.19
CA VAL A 115 10.94 17.16 -10.73
C VAL A 115 9.84 18.18 -10.43
N ALA A 116 8.80 17.75 -9.77
CA ALA A 116 7.69 18.61 -9.37
C ALA A 116 7.95 19.37 -8.06
N ILE A 117 8.66 18.72 -7.10
CA ILE A 117 8.96 19.30 -5.80
C ILE A 117 10.44 19.11 -5.49
N LEU A 118 11.16 20.22 -5.27
CA LEU A 118 12.56 20.26 -4.87
C LEU A 118 12.67 20.75 -3.42
N VAL A 119 13.42 20.01 -2.59
CA VAL A 119 13.71 20.41 -1.21
C VAL A 119 15.20 20.59 -1.06
N LEU A 120 15.60 21.75 -0.56
CA LEU A 120 17.00 22.06 -0.23
C LEU A 120 17.20 22.04 1.29
N ASN A 121 18.46 22.02 1.71
CA ASN A 121 18.81 21.92 3.13
C ASN A 121 18.49 23.19 3.94
N GLU A 122 18.47 23.04 5.26
CA GLU A 122 18.25 24.10 6.24
C GLU A 122 19.25 25.23 6.07
N LEU A 123 18.77 26.50 6.16
CA LEU A 123 19.57 27.71 6.03
C LEU A 123 20.50 27.76 4.82
N CYS A 124 20.16 27.04 3.75
CA CYS A 124 21.05 26.90 2.58
C CYS A 124 21.36 28.24 1.89
N LEU A 125 20.55 29.28 2.07
CA LEU A 125 20.82 30.59 1.49
C LEU A 125 21.97 31.33 2.18
N SER A 126 22.09 31.19 3.52
CA SER A 126 23.17 31.80 4.32
C SER A 126 24.34 30.86 4.59
N GLY A 127 24.09 29.57 4.64
CA GLY A 127 24.84 28.56 5.36
C GLY A 127 24.33 28.36 6.78
N TYR A 128 24.24 27.10 7.24
CA TYR A 128 23.82 26.75 8.59
C TYR A 128 24.79 27.22 9.65
N THR A 129 26.09 27.20 9.36
CA THR A 129 27.19 27.45 10.29
C THR A 129 27.65 28.92 10.34
N CYS A 130 26.77 29.88 10.03
CA CYS A 130 27.06 31.29 10.09
C CYS A 130 27.33 31.82 11.53
N ASN A 131 26.89 31.11 12.57
CA ASN A 131 27.11 31.48 13.96
C ASN A 131 26.67 32.95 14.25
N ASP A 132 27.49 33.75 14.95
CA ASP A 132 27.16 35.13 15.31
C ASP A 132 27.03 36.10 14.12
N ILE A 133 27.41 35.65 12.89
CA ILE A 133 27.15 36.43 11.67
C ILE A 133 25.63 36.57 11.44
N PHE A 134 24.78 35.69 11.97
CA PHE A 134 23.33 35.83 11.97
C PHE A 134 22.83 37.13 12.65
N HIS A 135 23.65 37.77 13.49
CA HIS A 135 23.33 39.07 14.07
C HIS A 135 23.75 40.26 13.19
N PHE A 136 24.45 40.03 12.06
CA PHE A 136 24.92 41.12 11.21
C PHE A 136 23.86 41.49 10.17
N GLN A 137 23.52 42.79 10.15
CA GLN A 137 22.47 43.30 9.25
C GLN A 137 22.79 43.01 7.79
N THR A 138 24.05 43.13 7.39
CA THR A 138 24.47 42.85 6.02
C THR A 138 24.08 41.43 5.56
N LEU A 139 24.29 40.41 6.41
CA LEU A 139 23.90 39.03 6.05
C LEU A 139 22.37 38.92 5.83
N LEU A 140 21.60 39.51 6.77
CA LEU A 140 20.14 39.43 6.74
C LEU A 140 19.52 40.23 5.59
N ASP A 141 20.08 41.39 5.28
CA ASP A 141 19.66 42.23 4.15
C ASP A 141 20.02 41.57 2.81
N ASP A 142 21.21 40.94 2.71
CA ASP A 142 21.59 40.15 1.53
C ASP A 142 20.73 38.91 1.35
N CYS A 143 20.33 38.20 2.45
CA CYS A 143 19.40 37.08 2.39
C CYS A 143 18.03 37.50 1.86
N GLU A 144 17.47 38.60 2.38
CA GLU A 144 16.16 39.09 1.90
C GLU A 144 16.20 39.53 0.44
N SER A 145 17.23 40.31 0.05
CA SER A 145 17.38 40.78 -1.33
C SER A 145 17.63 39.66 -2.33
N SER A 146 18.48 38.69 -1.96
CA SER A 146 18.76 37.51 -2.82
C SER A 146 17.56 36.56 -2.93
N LEU A 147 16.76 36.42 -1.86
CA LEU A 147 15.49 35.69 -1.91
C LEU A 147 14.54 36.32 -2.94
N LEU A 148 14.34 37.63 -2.90
CA LEU A 148 13.47 38.35 -3.85
C LEU A 148 13.99 38.26 -5.29
N GLU A 149 15.31 38.38 -5.50
CA GLU A 149 15.93 38.20 -6.81
C GLU A 149 15.74 36.77 -7.35
N MET A 150 15.88 35.77 -6.49
CA MET A 150 15.68 34.36 -6.83
C MET A 150 14.22 34.09 -7.25
N VAL A 151 13.25 34.64 -6.49
CA VAL A 151 11.83 34.53 -6.81
C VAL A 151 11.57 35.07 -8.21
N GLU A 152 12.12 36.25 -8.58
CA GLU A 152 11.95 36.83 -9.93
C GLU A 152 12.65 35.98 -11.01
N LYS A 153 13.88 35.49 -10.75
CA LYS A 153 14.62 34.67 -11.71
C LYS A 153 14.01 33.30 -11.99
N THR A 154 13.23 32.77 -11.04
CA THR A 154 12.59 31.45 -11.15
C THR A 154 11.11 31.53 -11.54
N LYS A 155 10.58 32.66 -11.93
CA LYS A 155 9.16 32.87 -12.23
C LYS A 155 8.60 32.03 -13.38
N GLU A 156 9.45 31.66 -14.32
CA GLU A 156 9.11 30.81 -15.48
C GLU A 156 9.36 29.31 -15.20
N ARG A 157 9.87 28.97 -14.01
CA ARG A 157 10.24 27.58 -13.66
C ARG A 157 9.05 26.84 -13.08
N THR A 158 8.89 25.58 -13.48
CA THR A 158 7.76 24.74 -13.11
C THR A 158 7.85 24.08 -11.72
N PRO A 159 9.03 23.72 -11.16
CA PRO A 159 9.09 23.10 -9.84
C PRO A 159 8.61 24.01 -8.72
N LEU A 160 7.87 23.44 -7.75
CA LEU A 160 7.77 24.01 -6.44
C LEU A 160 9.05 23.69 -5.69
N PHE A 161 9.67 24.68 -5.02
CA PHE A 161 10.89 24.41 -4.25
C PHE A 161 10.86 25.05 -2.87
N ALA A 162 11.47 24.37 -1.90
CA ALA A 162 11.60 24.80 -0.51
C ALA A 162 13.08 25.07 -0.19
N ILE A 163 13.38 26.22 0.39
CA ILE A 163 14.73 26.67 0.76
C ILE A 163 14.78 27.14 2.21
N GLY A 164 15.93 26.95 2.87
CA GLY A 164 16.20 27.45 4.22
C GLY A 164 16.75 28.87 4.21
N VAL A 165 16.10 29.80 4.93
CA VAL A 165 16.45 31.23 4.97
C VAL A 165 16.31 31.78 6.39
N PRO A 166 17.28 32.56 6.93
CA PRO A 166 17.11 33.32 8.17
C PRO A 166 16.29 34.57 7.86
N LEU A 167 15.15 34.75 8.55
CA LEU A 167 14.24 35.90 8.34
C LEU A 167 13.90 36.61 9.63
N ARG A 168 13.91 37.95 9.56
CA ARG A 168 13.49 38.86 10.66
C ARG A 168 12.00 39.05 10.68
N LYS A 169 11.38 38.99 11.87
CA LYS A 169 10.00 39.41 12.07
C LYS A 169 9.87 40.15 13.37
N GLY A 170 9.58 41.44 13.31
CA GLY A 170 9.63 42.30 14.48
C GLY A 170 11.05 42.38 15.04
N ASN A 171 11.24 42.04 16.33
CA ASN A 171 12.53 42.03 17.02
C ASN A 171 13.18 40.64 17.10
N GLU A 172 12.62 39.64 16.38
CA GLU A 172 13.08 38.25 16.45
C GLU A 172 13.61 37.81 15.09
N LEU A 173 14.57 36.88 15.15
CA LEU A 173 15.12 36.17 13.98
C LEU A 173 14.61 34.74 14.00
N TYR A 174 14.18 34.25 12.85
CA TYR A 174 13.64 32.91 12.69
C TYR A 174 14.44 32.11 11.65
N ASN A 175 14.68 30.85 11.94
CA ASN A 175 15.13 29.86 10.97
C ASN A 175 13.90 29.38 10.19
N CYS A 176 13.82 29.67 8.90
CA CYS A 176 12.60 29.50 8.12
C CYS A 176 12.82 28.60 6.88
N ALA A 177 11.81 27.81 6.57
CA ALA A 177 11.62 27.23 5.26
C ALA A 177 10.69 28.14 4.43
N VAL A 178 11.14 28.57 3.25
CA VAL A 178 10.37 29.40 2.31
C VAL A 178 9.98 28.54 1.13
N LEU A 179 8.69 28.44 0.85
CA LEU A 179 8.17 27.74 -0.33
C LEU A 179 7.94 28.72 -1.47
N ILE A 180 8.52 28.40 -2.62
CA ILE A 180 8.50 29.26 -3.81
C ILE A 180 7.98 28.46 -5.00
N HIS A 181 7.10 29.09 -5.80
CA HIS A 181 6.60 28.51 -7.04
C HIS A 181 6.26 29.62 -8.04
N GLN A 182 6.76 29.51 -9.25
CA GLN A 182 6.46 30.43 -10.37
C GLN A 182 6.48 31.90 -10.01
N GLY A 183 7.59 32.38 -9.42
CA GLY A 183 7.76 33.78 -9.08
C GLY A 183 6.94 34.27 -7.87
N LYS A 184 6.47 33.36 -7.04
CA LYS A 184 5.70 33.69 -5.84
C LYS A 184 6.24 32.95 -4.60
N ILE A 185 6.39 33.67 -3.51
CA ILE A 185 6.51 33.05 -2.20
C ILE A 185 5.10 32.62 -1.78
N LEU A 186 4.91 31.31 -1.59
CA LEU A 186 3.62 30.76 -1.14
C LEU A 186 3.41 30.93 0.35
N GLY A 187 4.45 30.74 1.14
CA GLY A 187 4.42 30.85 2.57
C GLY A 187 5.78 30.58 3.21
N VAL A 188 5.88 30.91 4.49
CA VAL A 188 7.08 30.84 5.30
C VAL A 188 6.79 29.99 6.54
N VAL A 189 7.53 28.91 6.73
CA VAL A 189 7.39 28.01 7.87
C VAL A 189 8.61 28.17 8.78
N PRO A 190 8.48 28.77 9.98
CA PRO A 190 9.55 28.86 10.96
C PRO A 190 9.75 27.52 11.69
N LYS A 191 11.01 27.24 12.07
CA LYS A 191 11.39 26.06 12.86
C LYS A 191 10.65 26.05 14.20
N THR A 192 10.03 24.92 14.56
CA THR A 192 9.21 24.82 15.76
C THR A 192 10.05 24.60 17.02
N PHE A 193 10.99 23.66 16.94
CA PHE A 193 11.85 23.30 18.06
C PHE A 193 13.29 23.74 17.78
N ILE A 194 13.81 24.61 18.63
CA ILE A 194 15.16 25.18 18.51
C ILE A 194 16.11 24.37 19.39
N PRO A 195 17.04 23.58 18.83
CA PRO A 195 17.98 22.77 19.60
C PRO A 195 18.96 23.68 20.36
N ASN A 196 19.12 23.41 21.66
CA ASN A 196 20.05 24.12 22.52
C ASN A 196 20.68 23.17 23.54
N TYR A 197 21.38 22.17 23.05
CA TYR A 197 22.03 21.11 23.81
C TYR A 197 23.23 20.57 23.02
N SER A 198 24.21 19.95 23.73
CA SER A 198 25.44 19.41 23.14
C SER A 198 26.15 20.40 22.22
N GLU A 199 26.34 20.06 20.97
CA GLU A 199 26.96 20.89 19.92
C GLU A 199 25.99 21.91 19.32
N PHE A 200 24.70 21.87 19.64
CA PHE A 200 23.69 22.79 19.13
C PHE A 200 23.38 23.90 20.12
N TYR A 201 23.37 25.17 19.66
CA TYR A 201 23.04 26.35 20.43
C TYR A 201 22.26 27.41 19.63
N GLU A 202 21.32 26.90 18.77
CA GLU A 202 20.52 27.77 17.90
C GLU A 202 19.66 28.81 18.63
N ALA A 203 19.27 28.55 19.89
CA ALA A 203 18.53 29.50 20.70
C ALA A 203 19.33 30.80 20.99
N ARG A 204 20.64 30.83 20.68
CA ARG A 204 21.44 32.05 20.71
C ARG A 204 21.00 33.05 19.63
N TRP A 205 20.49 32.57 18.50
CA TRP A 205 20.15 33.39 17.35
C TRP A 205 18.67 33.38 17.01
N PHE A 206 18.00 32.23 17.09
CA PHE A 206 16.67 32.03 16.55
C PHE A 206 15.60 31.85 17.62
N ALA A 207 14.44 32.46 17.36
CA ALA A 207 13.22 32.22 18.10
C ALA A 207 12.46 31.01 17.58
N PRO A 208 11.75 30.26 18.46
CA PRO A 208 10.87 29.16 18.02
C PRO A 208 9.64 29.71 17.29
N ALA A 209 9.05 28.90 16.44
CA ALA A 209 7.82 29.22 15.71
C ALA A 209 6.71 29.69 16.69
N PRO A 210 5.98 30.78 16.39
CA PRO A 210 4.82 31.18 17.17
C PRO A 210 3.72 30.11 17.10
N LYS A 211 2.88 30.03 18.13
CA LYS A 211 1.78 29.07 18.19
C LYS A 211 0.72 29.37 17.14
N GLU A 212 0.43 30.64 16.91
CA GLU A 212 -0.58 31.09 15.97
C GLU A 212 0.07 31.51 14.65
N SER A 213 -0.57 31.16 13.55
CA SER A 213 -0.16 31.65 12.23
C SER A 213 -0.43 33.15 12.11
N SER A 214 0.42 33.83 11.35
CA SER A 214 0.40 35.27 11.12
C SER A 214 0.94 35.60 9.75
N GLU A 215 1.33 36.84 9.50
CA GLU A 215 2.00 37.26 8.27
C GLU A 215 3.41 37.76 8.56
N ILE A 216 4.29 37.62 7.56
CA ILE A 216 5.65 38.20 7.58
C ILE A 216 5.80 39.14 6.40
N LEU A 217 6.42 40.28 6.63
CA LEU A 217 6.78 41.25 5.59
C LEU A 217 8.15 40.87 5.00
N ILE A 218 8.21 40.67 3.68
CA ILE A 218 9.46 40.47 2.95
C ILE A 218 9.44 41.43 1.73
N GLY A 219 10.41 42.33 1.70
CA GLY A 219 10.37 43.46 0.78
C GLY A 219 9.15 44.35 1.03
N THR A 220 8.24 44.44 0.04
CA THR A 220 7.01 45.26 0.15
C THR A 220 5.74 44.43 0.32
N ASN A 221 5.84 43.10 0.35
CA ASN A 221 4.69 42.21 0.39
C ASN A 221 4.64 41.40 1.69
N THR A 222 3.42 41.04 2.09
CA THR A 222 3.18 40.15 3.24
C THR A 222 2.86 38.74 2.75
N TYR A 223 3.34 37.74 3.51
CA TYR A 223 3.18 36.31 3.21
C TYR A 223 2.72 35.55 4.44
N PRO A 224 1.97 34.44 4.28
CA PRO A 224 1.61 33.54 5.38
C PRO A 224 2.86 33.07 6.14
N PHE A 225 2.80 33.14 7.48
CA PHE A 225 3.90 32.77 8.37
C PHE A 225 3.37 31.92 9.53
N GLY A 226 3.85 30.68 9.64
CA GLY A 226 3.45 29.82 10.75
C GLY A 226 3.82 28.35 10.52
N ARG A 227 3.77 27.55 11.59
CA ARG A 227 4.04 26.11 11.55
C ARG A 227 2.84 25.29 11.06
N ASN A 228 1.64 25.86 11.06
CA ASN A 228 0.38 25.21 10.70
C ASN A 228 -0.04 25.57 9.26
N LEU A 229 0.90 25.64 8.33
CA LEU A 229 0.62 25.86 6.91
C LEU A 229 0.57 24.53 6.16
N ILE A 230 -0.50 24.29 5.39
CA ILE A 230 -0.64 23.15 4.48
C ILE A 230 -0.80 23.70 3.06
N PHE A 231 0.10 23.29 2.17
CA PHE A 231 0.09 23.72 0.77
C PHE A 231 -0.65 22.68 -0.07
N ILE A 232 -1.69 23.11 -0.81
CA ILE A 232 -2.56 22.23 -1.58
C ILE A 232 -2.46 22.55 -3.06
N ASP A 233 -2.28 21.52 -3.91
CA ASP A 233 -2.31 21.66 -5.34
C ASP A 233 -3.75 21.76 -5.86
N GLU A 234 -4.11 22.89 -6.47
CA GLU A 234 -5.47 23.13 -7.02
C GLU A 234 -5.79 22.20 -8.21
N ASN A 235 -4.78 21.80 -8.99
CA ASN A 235 -4.96 20.89 -10.12
C ASN A 235 -5.06 19.42 -9.71
N TYR A 236 -4.43 19.07 -8.59
CA TYR A 236 -4.43 17.71 -8.05
C TYR A 236 -4.58 17.74 -6.53
N ALA A 237 -5.78 18.00 -6.04
CA ALA A 237 -6.10 18.18 -4.62
C ALA A 237 -5.68 17.00 -3.71
N LYS A 238 -5.28 15.87 -4.30
CA LYS A 238 -4.66 14.75 -3.57
C LYS A 238 -3.25 15.08 -3.08
N LEU A 239 -2.57 16.09 -3.65
CA LEU A 239 -1.25 16.55 -3.21
C LEU A 239 -1.40 17.62 -2.12
N LYS A 240 -0.96 17.31 -0.91
CA LYS A 240 -1.02 18.19 0.26
C LYS A 240 0.31 18.15 0.98
N ILE A 241 1.00 19.28 1.03
CA ILE A 241 2.37 19.39 1.53
C ILE A 241 2.38 20.06 2.90
N GLY A 242 3.06 19.45 3.86
CA GLY A 242 3.46 20.06 5.13
C GLY A 242 4.97 20.21 5.21
N VAL A 243 5.45 21.12 6.05
CA VAL A 243 6.88 21.43 6.20
C VAL A 243 7.27 21.45 7.65
N GLU A 244 8.42 20.86 7.97
CA GLU A 244 9.09 20.96 9.26
C GLU A 244 10.61 21.10 9.05
N ILE A 245 11.35 21.51 10.07
CA ILE A 245 12.78 21.81 9.91
C ILE A 245 13.60 21.01 10.93
N CYS A 246 14.49 20.17 10.44
CA CYS A 246 15.57 19.49 11.15
C CYS A 246 15.14 18.88 12.50
N GLU A 247 15.42 19.56 13.62
CA GLU A 247 15.11 19.15 15.00
C GLU A 247 13.65 18.76 15.18
N ASP A 248 12.74 19.35 14.42
CA ASP A 248 11.31 19.05 14.49
C ASP A 248 11.01 17.56 14.32
N LEU A 249 11.82 16.83 13.51
CA LEU A 249 11.72 15.38 13.34
C LEU A 249 12.18 14.58 14.58
N TRP A 250 13.10 15.13 15.37
CA TRP A 250 13.76 14.41 16.47
C TRP A 250 12.99 14.47 17.77
N THR A 251 11.98 15.34 17.84
CA THR A 251 11.15 15.55 19.03
C THR A 251 10.07 14.47 19.18
N PRO A 252 9.60 14.19 20.42
CA PRO A 252 8.55 13.21 20.67
C PRO A 252 7.21 13.55 19.99
N ASP A 253 6.85 14.83 19.92
CA ASP A 253 5.65 15.37 19.28
C ASP A 253 6.06 16.21 18.07
N THR A 254 6.23 15.58 16.93
CA THR A 254 6.70 16.20 15.69
C THR A 254 5.61 17.06 15.06
N PRO A 255 5.92 18.24 14.49
CA PRO A 255 4.97 19.05 13.72
C PRO A 255 4.33 18.25 12.58
N SER A 256 5.09 17.36 11.92
CA SER A 256 4.59 16.46 10.87
C SER A 256 3.43 15.58 11.32
N THR A 257 3.33 15.23 12.62
CA THR A 257 2.18 14.47 13.15
C THR A 257 0.89 15.29 13.00
N ASN A 258 0.89 16.52 13.45
CA ASN A 258 -0.28 17.41 13.37
C ASN A 258 -0.59 17.79 11.91
N LEU A 259 0.43 18.03 11.08
CA LEU A 259 0.28 18.29 9.66
C LEU A 259 -0.39 17.10 8.95
N ALA A 260 0.05 15.87 9.24
CA ALA A 260 -0.51 14.66 8.62
C ALA A 260 -1.95 14.37 9.05
N LEU A 261 -2.27 14.56 10.33
CA LEU A 261 -3.63 14.42 10.86
C LEU A 261 -4.59 15.49 10.27
N ASN A 262 -4.08 16.68 9.95
CA ASN A 262 -4.84 17.72 9.24
C ASN A 262 -4.75 17.61 7.71
N GLY A 263 -4.28 16.49 7.17
CA GLY A 263 -4.43 16.11 5.78
C GLY A 263 -3.16 16.14 4.93
N ALA A 264 -2.02 16.72 5.39
CA ALA A 264 -0.77 16.66 4.65
C ALA A 264 -0.34 15.19 4.42
N ASN A 265 0.06 14.87 3.19
CA ASN A 265 0.52 13.53 2.81
C ASN A 265 1.93 13.52 2.20
N VAL A 266 2.52 14.68 2.05
CA VAL A 266 3.93 14.88 1.72
C VAL A 266 4.52 15.82 2.79
N ILE A 267 5.56 15.38 3.47
CA ILE A 267 6.28 16.19 4.47
C ILE A 267 7.66 16.52 3.90
N LEU A 268 7.98 17.81 3.89
CA LEU A 268 9.29 18.30 3.53
C LEU A 268 10.06 18.64 4.80
N ASN A 269 11.28 18.14 4.92
CA ASN A 269 12.16 18.47 6.04
C ASN A 269 13.49 19.01 5.50
N LEU A 270 13.76 20.27 5.83
CA LEU A 270 15.01 20.95 5.54
C LEU A 270 15.92 20.78 6.75
N SER A 271 17.07 20.12 6.60
CA SER A 271 17.95 19.78 7.72
C SER A 271 19.37 20.33 7.59
N GLY A 272 19.95 20.64 8.74
CA GLY A 272 21.39 20.89 8.95
C GLY A 272 21.90 19.95 10.04
N SER A 273 21.77 18.64 9.83
CA SER A 273 22.13 17.61 10.80
C SER A 273 23.56 17.13 10.59
N ASN A 274 24.43 17.38 11.59
CA ASN A 274 25.82 16.88 11.56
C ASN A 274 25.88 15.36 11.58
N GLU A 275 27.02 14.79 11.21
CA GLU A 275 27.26 13.34 11.25
C GLU A 275 28.11 12.95 12.46
N THR A 276 27.70 11.86 13.09
CA THR A 276 28.47 11.12 14.08
C THR A 276 28.29 9.63 13.83
N VAL A 277 29.18 8.79 14.36
CA VAL A 277 29.14 7.34 14.13
C VAL A 277 27.78 6.77 14.56
N GLY A 278 27.05 6.19 13.61
CA GLY A 278 25.73 5.59 13.80
C GLY A 278 24.54 6.52 13.61
N LYS A 279 24.74 7.84 13.47
CA LYS A 279 23.65 8.82 13.33
C LYS A 279 22.92 8.69 11.98
N ALA A 280 23.62 8.33 10.91
CA ALA A 280 23.03 8.11 9.60
C ALA A 280 21.95 7.00 9.64
N GLU A 281 22.25 5.86 10.28
CA GLU A 281 21.29 4.78 10.42
C GLU A 281 20.09 5.19 11.30
N TYR A 282 20.33 5.91 12.38
CA TYR A 282 19.27 6.44 13.22
C TYR A 282 18.37 7.42 12.45
N ARG A 283 18.95 8.35 11.68
CA ARG A 283 18.23 9.31 10.81
C ARG A 283 17.37 8.58 9.78
N LYS A 284 17.93 7.58 9.10
CA LYS A 284 17.22 6.74 8.14
C LYS A 284 16.03 6.03 8.79
N ASN A 285 16.21 5.49 9.99
CA ASN A 285 15.14 4.85 10.75
C ASN A 285 14.06 5.85 11.15
N LEU A 286 14.41 7.07 11.58
CA LEU A 286 13.45 8.12 11.87
C LEU A 286 12.59 8.49 10.66
N VAL A 287 13.20 8.75 9.51
CA VAL A 287 12.50 9.07 8.26
C VAL A 287 11.59 7.91 7.85
N SER A 288 12.10 6.68 7.87
CA SER A 288 11.34 5.48 7.53
C SER A 288 10.12 5.30 8.46
N MET A 289 10.35 5.31 9.78
CA MET A 289 9.28 5.06 10.77
C MET A 289 8.26 6.20 10.83
N THR A 290 8.69 7.46 10.66
CA THR A 290 7.77 8.60 10.59
C THR A 290 6.90 8.51 9.35
N SER A 291 7.47 8.21 8.18
CA SER A 291 6.69 8.02 6.95
C SER A 291 5.68 6.86 7.06
N ALA A 292 6.04 5.76 7.75
CA ALA A 292 5.15 4.63 8.01
C ALA A 292 4.00 5.00 8.95
N ARG A 293 4.33 5.60 10.09
CA ARG A 293 3.35 5.98 11.12
C ARG A 293 2.35 7.00 10.59
N LEU A 294 2.82 7.99 9.84
CA LEU A 294 1.99 9.07 9.29
C LEU A 294 1.39 8.73 7.92
N ARG A 295 1.72 7.57 7.35
CA ARG A 295 1.32 7.16 6.00
C ARG A 295 1.50 8.31 5.02
N CYS A 296 2.72 8.81 4.92
CA CYS A 296 3.08 9.94 4.08
C CYS A 296 4.35 9.66 3.27
N ALA A 297 4.60 10.49 2.27
CA ALA A 297 5.93 10.67 1.72
C ALA A 297 6.70 11.66 2.61
N TYR A 298 7.96 11.38 2.87
CA TYR A 298 8.85 12.20 3.69
C TYR A 298 10.12 12.51 2.90
N VAL A 299 10.34 13.79 2.60
CA VAL A 299 11.47 14.28 1.80
C VAL A 299 12.41 15.04 2.70
N TYR A 300 13.57 14.47 2.97
CA TYR A 300 14.56 14.97 3.91
C TYR A 300 15.81 15.42 3.14
N ALA A 301 16.13 16.70 3.19
CA ALA A 301 17.33 17.29 2.57
C ALA A 301 18.30 17.77 3.66
N ASP A 302 19.56 17.31 3.62
CA ASP A 302 20.54 17.58 4.66
C ASP A 302 21.66 18.52 4.18
N ALA A 303 22.26 19.25 5.10
CA ALA A 303 23.43 20.07 4.85
C ALA A 303 24.67 19.20 4.49
N GLY A 304 25.64 19.78 3.85
CA GLY A 304 26.79 19.05 3.37
C GLY A 304 28.03 19.91 3.16
N ASP A 305 28.67 19.71 2.01
CA ASP A 305 29.92 20.39 1.67
C ASP A 305 29.80 21.92 1.68
N GLY A 306 30.83 22.59 2.15
CA GLY A 306 30.92 24.06 2.25
C GLY A 306 30.50 24.62 3.60
N GLU A 307 29.82 23.86 4.46
CA GLU A 307 29.57 24.28 5.85
C GLU A 307 30.87 24.30 6.66
N SER A 308 30.93 25.18 7.67
CA SER A 308 32.11 25.27 8.53
C SER A 308 32.31 23.97 9.33
N THR A 309 33.55 23.48 9.37
CA THR A 309 33.93 22.26 10.09
C THR A 309 34.64 22.53 11.42
N THR A 310 34.28 23.62 12.12
CA THR A 310 34.91 23.96 13.42
C THR A 310 34.80 22.77 14.38
N ASP A 311 33.58 22.29 14.66
CA ASP A 311 33.31 21.15 15.53
C ASP A 311 32.40 20.10 14.85
N LEU A 312 31.79 20.40 13.71
CA LEU A 312 30.77 19.62 13.04
C LEU A 312 31.15 19.27 11.62
N VAL A 313 30.71 18.12 11.13
CA VAL A 313 30.81 17.72 9.73
C VAL A 313 29.42 17.32 9.26
N PHE A 314 29.01 17.79 8.09
CA PHE A 314 27.67 17.55 7.53
C PHE A 314 27.75 16.55 6.40
N PRO A 315 26.84 15.54 6.36
CA PRO A 315 27.02 14.37 5.52
C PRO A 315 26.41 14.47 4.13
N SER A 316 25.62 15.47 3.78
CA SER A 316 24.78 15.50 2.55
C SER A 316 23.86 14.28 2.47
N HIS A 317 23.29 13.81 3.60
CA HIS A 317 22.50 12.59 3.68
C HIS A 317 21.04 12.85 3.34
N ASN A 318 20.72 12.88 2.06
CA ASN A 318 19.38 13.13 1.55
C ASN A 318 18.58 11.82 1.50
N LEU A 319 17.34 11.85 1.97
CA LEU A 319 16.47 10.68 2.08
C LEU A 319 15.05 10.98 1.54
N ILE A 320 14.48 10.03 0.83
CA ILE A 320 13.07 10.05 0.47
C ILE A 320 12.43 8.77 0.98
N GLY A 321 11.52 8.90 1.96
CA GLY A 321 10.75 7.80 2.53
C GLY A 321 9.29 7.86 2.09
N GLU A 322 8.63 6.69 1.98
CA GLU A 322 7.20 6.58 1.72
C GLU A 322 6.63 5.35 2.43
N ASP A 323 5.65 5.55 3.32
CA ASP A 323 4.94 4.46 4.02
C ASP A 323 5.91 3.38 4.57
N GLY A 324 7.02 3.82 5.18
CA GLY A 324 8.05 2.98 5.80
C GLY A 324 9.14 2.47 4.86
N THR A 325 9.08 2.77 3.58
CA THR A 325 10.09 2.36 2.60
C THR A 325 10.96 3.54 2.20
N ILE A 326 12.28 3.40 2.28
CA ILE A 326 13.20 4.38 1.69
C ILE A 326 13.24 4.15 0.19
N LEU A 327 12.81 5.16 -0.58
CA LEU A 327 12.76 5.13 -2.05
C LEU A 327 14.08 5.58 -2.68
N ALA A 328 14.75 6.55 -2.05
CA ALA A 328 16.05 7.07 -2.47
C ALA A 328 16.86 7.52 -1.26
N GLU A 329 18.17 7.35 -1.34
CA GLU A 329 19.15 7.68 -0.30
C GLU A 329 20.46 8.04 -0.97
N THR A 330 21.12 9.11 -0.51
CA THR A 330 22.45 9.48 -0.98
C THR A 330 23.56 8.80 -0.15
N GLU A 331 24.71 8.62 -0.73
CA GLU A 331 25.91 8.21 0.02
C GLU A 331 26.42 9.37 0.89
N LEU A 332 26.88 9.04 2.10
CA LEU A 332 27.42 10.05 3.02
C LEU A 332 28.65 10.76 2.41
N PHE A 333 28.74 12.06 2.65
CA PHE A 333 29.84 12.94 2.22
C PHE A 333 30.02 13.01 0.69
N LYS A 334 28.95 12.70 -0.06
CA LYS A 334 28.90 12.90 -1.50
C LYS A 334 27.83 13.89 -1.87
N MET A 335 28.19 14.87 -2.70
CA MET A 335 27.25 15.85 -3.24
C MET A 335 26.37 15.18 -4.30
N GLN A 336 25.32 14.52 -3.86
CA GLN A 336 24.35 13.79 -4.69
C GLN A 336 22.94 14.24 -4.33
N ASP A 337 22.03 14.12 -5.27
CA ASP A 337 20.61 14.37 -5.06
C ASP A 337 19.84 13.04 -4.91
N ALA A 338 18.96 12.94 -3.95
CA ALA A 338 17.99 11.85 -3.88
C ALA A 338 16.75 12.23 -4.68
N THR A 339 16.37 11.42 -5.67
CA THR A 339 15.21 11.66 -6.53
C THR A 339 14.34 10.41 -6.60
N ALA A 340 13.03 10.55 -6.40
CA ALA A 340 12.08 9.44 -6.47
C ALA A 340 10.70 9.92 -6.95
N ASP A 341 9.91 9.00 -7.51
CA ASP A 341 8.49 9.21 -7.74
C ASP A 341 7.71 8.67 -6.53
N ILE A 342 7.08 9.55 -5.75
CA ILE A 342 6.18 9.16 -4.65
C ILE A 342 4.80 8.80 -5.21
N ASP A 343 4.04 7.98 -4.49
CA ASP A 343 2.73 7.48 -4.92
C ASP A 343 1.61 7.89 -3.96
N LEU A 344 0.96 9.00 -4.27
CA LEU A 344 -0.12 9.57 -3.46
C LEU A 344 -1.35 8.65 -3.38
N GLU A 345 -1.68 7.90 -4.45
CA GLU A 345 -2.83 6.99 -4.41
C GLU A 345 -2.59 5.81 -3.45
N ARG A 346 -1.36 5.32 -3.37
CA ARG A 346 -0.97 4.32 -2.37
C ARG A 346 -1.14 4.86 -0.95
N LEU A 347 -0.66 6.07 -0.68
CA LEU A 347 -0.76 6.70 0.64
C LEU A 347 -2.22 6.92 1.06
N LEU A 348 -3.04 7.48 0.16
CA LEU A 348 -4.46 7.73 0.42
C LEU A 348 -5.24 6.43 0.62
N SER A 349 -5.00 5.40 -0.21
CA SER A 349 -5.60 4.07 -0.02
C SER A 349 -5.22 3.47 1.34
N GLY A 350 -3.96 3.64 1.76
CA GLY A 350 -3.50 3.21 3.07
C GLY A 350 -4.22 3.91 4.21
N ARG A 351 -4.36 5.23 4.16
CA ARG A 351 -5.09 6.03 5.16
C ARG A 351 -6.57 5.64 5.21
N MET A 352 -7.25 5.53 4.07
CA MET A 352 -8.65 5.15 3.97
C MET A 352 -8.95 3.76 4.57
N LYS A 353 -8.05 2.80 4.40
CA LYS A 353 -8.19 1.44 4.95
C LYS A 353 -7.88 1.35 6.44
N THR A 354 -7.28 2.39 7.04
CA THR A 354 -6.86 2.39 8.45
C THR A 354 -7.78 3.31 9.26
N ASN A 355 -8.85 2.75 9.81
CA ASN A 355 -9.85 3.50 10.57
C ASN A 355 -9.32 4.14 11.87
N THR A 356 -8.11 3.78 12.30
CA THR A 356 -7.41 4.39 13.44
C THR A 356 -6.50 5.54 13.03
N PHE A 357 -6.43 5.87 11.73
CA PHE A 357 -5.79 7.10 11.26
C PHE A 357 -6.83 8.22 11.34
N GLU A 358 -6.81 8.95 12.45
CA GLU A 358 -7.74 10.06 12.69
C GLU A 358 -7.49 11.19 11.69
N HIS A 359 -8.56 11.85 11.30
CA HIS A 359 -8.51 13.08 10.51
C HIS A 359 -8.99 14.23 11.38
N HIS A 360 -8.15 15.27 11.51
CA HIS A 360 -8.47 16.48 12.25
C HIS A 360 -8.88 17.59 11.29
N GLU A 361 -9.80 18.44 11.75
CA GLU A 361 -10.20 19.67 11.07
C GLU A 361 -9.92 20.86 12.04
N ASP A 362 -8.64 21.07 12.35
CA ASP A 362 -8.23 22.16 13.24
C ASP A 362 -8.21 23.48 12.48
N SER A 363 -9.05 24.42 12.91
CA SER A 363 -9.17 25.77 12.31
C SER A 363 -7.90 26.62 12.42
N SER A 364 -6.91 26.21 13.20
CA SER A 364 -5.61 26.88 13.29
C SER A 364 -4.74 26.63 12.06
N PHE A 365 -5.07 25.60 11.24
CA PHE A 365 -4.35 25.30 10.00
C PHE A 365 -4.80 26.22 8.87
N GLN A 366 -3.83 26.81 8.18
CA GLN A 366 -4.05 27.64 7.02
C GLN A 366 -3.72 26.85 5.74
N TRP A 367 -4.66 26.82 4.80
CA TRP A 367 -4.50 26.15 3.51
C TRP A 367 -4.03 27.15 2.45
N ILE A 368 -2.89 26.85 1.82
CA ILE A 368 -2.24 27.72 0.84
C ILE A 368 -2.32 27.03 -0.54
N PRO A 369 -3.08 27.59 -1.50
CA PRO A 369 -3.22 27.01 -2.83
C PRO A 369 -1.98 27.30 -3.70
N PHE A 370 -1.65 26.33 -4.54
CA PHE A 370 -0.69 26.46 -5.64
C PHE A 370 -1.11 25.53 -6.80
N SER A 371 -0.40 25.55 -7.92
CA SER A 371 -0.83 24.81 -9.12
C SER A 371 0.35 24.24 -9.87
N LEU A 372 0.56 22.92 -9.81
CA LEU A 372 1.60 22.20 -10.55
C LEU A 372 1.07 21.60 -11.87
N PRO A 373 1.87 21.61 -12.95
CA PRO A 373 1.53 20.95 -14.21
C PRO A 373 1.83 19.43 -14.13
N LEU A 374 1.16 18.71 -13.21
CA LEU A 374 1.42 17.29 -13.00
C LEU A 374 0.91 16.44 -14.17
N SER A 375 1.70 15.44 -14.56
CA SER A 375 1.34 14.44 -15.56
C SER A 375 1.94 13.07 -15.18
N ALA A 376 1.39 12.00 -15.77
CA ALA A 376 2.01 10.67 -15.58
C ALA A 376 3.44 10.68 -16.12
N PRO A 377 4.42 10.26 -15.31
CA PRO A 377 5.82 10.29 -15.72
C PRO A 377 6.07 9.37 -16.93
N LYS A 378 6.82 9.84 -17.92
CA LYS A 378 7.22 9.03 -19.08
C LYS A 378 8.01 7.80 -18.66
N LYS A 379 8.90 7.97 -17.68
CA LYS A 379 9.66 6.92 -17.02
C LYS A 379 9.42 7.01 -15.52
N ILE A 380 8.94 5.93 -14.92
CA ILE A 380 8.76 5.83 -13.47
C ILE A 380 10.12 5.48 -12.85
N LEU A 381 10.52 6.24 -11.82
CA LEU A 381 11.78 6.00 -11.07
C LEU A 381 11.62 4.96 -9.96
N ARG A 382 10.41 4.40 -9.80
CA ARG A 382 10.15 3.36 -8.82
C ARG A 382 10.48 1.99 -9.40
N HIS A 383 11.07 1.15 -8.58
CA HIS A 383 11.24 -0.24 -8.92
C HIS A 383 9.99 -1.04 -8.55
N TYR A 384 9.49 -1.84 -9.49
CA TYR A 384 8.38 -2.78 -9.29
C TYR A 384 8.88 -4.20 -9.54
N SER A 385 8.93 -5.01 -8.48
CA SER A 385 9.28 -6.43 -8.59
C SER A 385 8.23 -7.17 -9.40
N ARG A 386 8.66 -8.05 -10.33
CA ARG A 386 7.76 -8.96 -11.04
C ARG A 386 7.10 -9.96 -10.11
N ASN A 387 7.81 -10.34 -9.05
CA ASN A 387 7.36 -11.28 -8.04
C ASN A 387 7.23 -10.59 -6.67
N PRO A 388 6.17 -9.77 -6.44
CA PRO A 388 6.08 -8.90 -5.26
C PRO A 388 5.90 -9.66 -3.93
N PHE A 389 5.62 -10.96 -3.99
CA PHE A 389 5.51 -11.83 -2.81
C PHE A 389 6.83 -12.48 -2.40
N ILE A 390 7.85 -12.42 -3.27
CA ILE A 390 9.16 -13.06 -3.08
C ILE A 390 10.22 -11.98 -2.90
N PRO A 391 11.20 -12.14 -1.98
CA PRO A 391 12.35 -11.24 -1.90
C PRO A 391 13.16 -11.24 -3.22
N GLU A 392 13.68 -10.08 -3.61
CA GLU A 392 14.49 -9.94 -4.83
C GLU A 392 15.92 -10.49 -4.69
N SER A 393 16.27 -10.97 -3.51
CA SER A 393 17.53 -11.62 -3.25
C SER A 393 17.72 -12.85 -4.15
N ARG A 394 18.91 -13.02 -4.70
CA ARG A 394 19.29 -14.23 -5.46
C ARG A 394 19.36 -15.48 -4.57
N THR A 395 19.49 -15.32 -3.27
CA THR A 395 19.54 -16.41 -2.28
C THR A 395 18.19 -16.52 -1.58
N ILE A 396 17.75 -17.76 -1.33
CA ILE A 396 16.54 -18.04 -0.59
C ILE A 396 16.73 -17.65 0.87
N ASP A 397 15.87 -16.77 1.39
CA ASP A 397 15.83 -16.41 2.80
C ASP A 397 15.18 -17.53 3.62
N LEU A 398 16.00 -18.42 4.15
CA LEU A 398 15.56 -19.59 4.93
C LEU A 398 14.80 -19.19 6.20
N LYS A 399 15.15 -18.08 6.84
CA LYS A 399 14.43 -17.58 8.03
C LYS A 399 13.01 -17.16 7.65
N ARG A 400 12.84 -16.47 6.53
CA ARG A 400 11.54 -16.08 5.99
C ARG A 400 10.72 -17.32 5.61
N VAL A 401 11.33 -18.30 4.92
CA VAL A 401 10.69 -19.57 4.58
C VAL A 401 10.16 -20.26 5.83
N GLN A 402 11.01 -20.44 6.84
CA GLN A 402 10.59 -21.08 8.10
C GLN A 402 9.47 -20.31 8.80
N THR A 403 9.55 -18.98 8.83
CA THR A 403 8.51 -18.15 9.44
C THR A 403 7.15 -18.34 8.74
N ILE A 404 7.12 -18.39 7.41
CA ILE A 404 5.90 -18.61 6.64
C ILE A 404 5.32 -20.01 6.93
N LEU A 405 6.14 -21.04 6.86
CA LEU A 405 5.74 -22.41 7.19
C LEU A 405 5.22 -22.53 8.63
N ASP A 406 5.85 -21.83 9.57
CA ASP A 406 5.42 -21.81 10.97
C ASP A 406 4.04 -21.15 11.15
N ILE A 407 3.75 -20.05 10.47
CA ILE A 407 2.44 -19.41 10.50
C ILE A 407 1.36 -20.37 9.97
N GLN A 408 1.60 -21.01 8.81
CA GLN A 408 0.68 -21.97 8.21
C GLN A 408 0.47 -23.18 9.15
N ALA A 409 1.56 -23.78 9.63
CA ALA A 409 1.55 -24.94 10.51
C ALA A 409 0.84 -24.66 11.85
N MET A 410 1.09 -23.52 12.49
CA MET A 410 0.45 -23.15 13.75
C MET A 410 -1.06 -22.94 13.61
N GLY A 411 -1.54 -22.44 12.48
CA GLY A 411 -2.96 -22.39 12.17
C GLY A 411 -3.59 -23.80 12.17
N LEU A 412 -2.94 -24.75 11.48
CA LEU A 412 -3.38 -26.14 11.45
C LEU A 412 -3.27 -26.83 12.81
N VAL A 413 -2.18 -26.62 13.57
CA VAL A 413 -2.01 -27.12 14.95
C VAL A 413 -3.18 -26.71 15.83
N LYS A 414 -3.58 -25.45 15.78
CA LYS A 414 -4.73 -25.00 16.58
C LYS A 414 -6.01 -25.72 16.19
N ARG A 415 -6.24 -25.93 14.89
CA ARG A 415 -7.42 -26.65 14.41
C ARG A 415 -7.42 -28.10 14.89
N LEU A 416 -6.33 -28.84 14.68
CA LEU A 416 -6.16 -30.23 15.11
C LEU A 416 -6.44 -30.41 16.62
N LYS A 417 -5.83 -29.55 17.45
CA LYS A 417 -6.05 -29.56 18.91
C LYS A 417 -7.50 -29.26 19.28
N THR A 418 -8.14 -28.32 18.62
CA THR A 418 -9.53 -27.91 18.96
C THR A 418 -10.55 -29.00 18.64
N VAL A 419 -10.34 -29.76 17.55
CA VAL A 419 -11.23 -30.86 17.18
C VAL A 419 -10.76 -32.20 17.72
N HIS A 420 -9.72 -32.20 18.56
CA HIS A 420 -9.13 -33.42 19.17
C HIS A 420 -8.74 -34.47 18.13
N GLN A 421 -8.14 -34.02 17.01
CA GLN A 421 -7.80 -34.91 15.90
C GLN A 421 -6.29 -35.05 15.74
N GLU A 422 -5.78 -36.29 15.80
CA GLU A 422 -4.37 -36.64 15.61
C GLU A 422 -4.09 -37.21 14.20
N LYS A 423 -5.07 -37.12 13.31
CA LYS A 423 -4.98 -37.65 11.93
C LYS A 423 -5.37 -36.56 10.92
N ALA A 424 -4.65 -36.49 9.81
CA ALA A 424 -4.95 -35.59 8.70
C ALA A 424 -4.91 -36.36 7.38
N ILE A 425 -5.81 -36.02 6.45
CA ILE A 425 -5.84 -36.57 5.08
C ILE A 425 -5.64 -35.45 4.07
N ILE A 426 -4.82 -35.71 3.05
CA ILE A 426 -4.51 -34.77 1.98
C ILE A 426 -4.59 -35.46 0.65
N GLY A 427 -5.30 -34.86 -0.32
CA GLY A 427 -5.24 -35.30 -1.72
C GLY A 427 -3.89 -34.91 -2.31
N LEU A 428 -3.01 -35.86 -2.55
CA LEU A 428 -1.67 -35.64 -3.07
C LEU A 428 -1.63 -35.93 -4.56
N SER A 429 -1.68 -34.88 -5.38
CA SER A 429 -1.62 -35.00 -6.85
C SER A 429 -0.19 -35.14 -7.40
N GLY A 430 0.82 -34.79 -6.62
CA GLY A 430 2.20 -34.63 -7.06
C GLY A 430 2.51 -33.27 -7.69
N GLY A 431 1.55 -32.30 -7.64
CA GLY A 431 1.75 -30.91 -8.00
C GLY A 431 2.20 -30.05 -6.80
N LEU A 432 2.66 -28.82 -7.09
CA LEU A 432 3.26 -27.90 -6.10
C LEU A 432 2.34 -27.59 -4.89
N ASP A 433 1.04 -27.40 -5.13
CA ASP A 433 0.10 -26.99 -4.08
C ASP A 433 -0.17 -28.07 -3.06
N SER A 434 -0.42 -29.29 -3.54
CA SER A 434 -0.61 -30.46 -2.69
C SER A 434 0.69 -30.82 -1.96
N THR A 435 1.83 -30.61 -2.61
CA THR A 435 3.16 -30.76 -2.00
C THR A 435 3.32 -29.78 -0.85
N LEU A 436 3.13 -28.47 -1.05
CA LEU A 436 3.25 -27.51 0.04
C LEU A 436 2.28 -27.80 1.18
N ALA A 437 1.04 -28.18 0.88
CA ALA A 437 0.06 -28.56 1.91
C ALA A 437 0.54 -29.76 2.76
N LEU A 438 1.17 -30.74 2.13
CA LEU A 438 1.77 -31.89 2.83
C LEU A 438 2.95 -31.45 3.71
N LEU A 439 3.87 -30.61 3.19
CA LEU A 439 5.01 -30.09 3.95
C LEU A 439 4.55 -29.31 5.20
N VAL A 440 3.56 -28.43 5.06
CA VAL A 440 2.96 -27.67 6.17
C VAL A 440 2.32 -28.62 7.20
N THR A 441 1.66 -29.69 6.73
CA THR A 441 1.03 -30.67 7.64
C THR A 441 2.07 -31.45 8.41
N VAL A 442 3.17 -31.84 7.79
CA VAL A 442 4.31 -32.49 8.46
C VAL A 442 4.91 -31.57 9.53
N GLU A 443 5.11 -30.28 9.21
CA GLU A 443 5.58 -29.30 10.20
C GLU A 443 4.58 -29.10 11.35
N ALA A 444 3.28 -29.10 11.06
CA ALA A 444 2.25 -29.01 12.09
C ALA A 444 2.30 -30.21 13.04
N PHE A 445 2.39 -31.44 12.51
CA PHE A 445 2.49 -32.67 13.30
C PHE A 445 3.76 -32.68 14.15
N LYS A 446 4.89 -32.30 13.59
CA LYS A 446 6.15 -32.12 14.32
C LYS A 446 6.01 -31.16 15.51
N LYS A 447 5.37 -30.00 15.30
CA LYS A 447 5.18 -28.97 16.34
C LYS A 447 4.24 -29.40 17.46
N VAL A 448 3.25 -30.23 17.17
CA VAL A 448 2.29 -30.74 18.19
C VAL A 448 2.74 -32.04 18.83
N GLY A 449 3.73 -32.71 18.25
CA GLY A 449 4.24 -34.02 18.74
C GLY A 449 3.40 -35.23 18.31
N TYR A 450 2.65 -35.11 17.20
CA TYR A 450 1.88 -36.22 16.64
C TYR A 450 2.73 -37.09 15.72
N ASP A 451 2.37 -38.36 15.60
CA ASP A 451 3.05 -39.29 14.69
C ASP A 451 2.76 -38.94 13.25
N ARG A 452 3.81 -38.78 12.44
CA ARG A 452 3.68 -38.54 10.99
C ARG A 452 2.89 -39.60 10.25
N LYS A 453 2.84 -40.84 10.77
CA LYS A 453 1.97 -41.91 10.22
C LYS A 453 0.48 -41.62 10.36
N GLY A 454 0.10 -40.67 11.19
CA GLY A 454 -1.25 -40.13 11.25
C GLY A 454 -1.62 -39.24 10.06
N ILE A 455 -0.67 -38.86 9.22
CA ILE A 455 -0.91 -38.13 7.95
C ILE A 455 -1.10 -39.15 6.84
N LEU A 456 -2.28 -39.15 6.21
CA LEU A 456 -2.59 -39.95 5.02
C LEU A 456 -2.48 -39.07 3.77
N ALA A 457 -1.44 -39.28 3.00
CA ALA A 457 -1.30 -38.73 1.63
C ALA A 457 -2.01 -39.69 0.67
N LEU A 458 -3.16 -39.27 0.14
CA LEU A 458 -3.99 -40.11 -0.74
C LEU A 458 -3.90 -39.59 -2.17
N THR A 459 -3.48 -40.45 -3.10
CA THR A 459 -3.56 -40.17 -4.54
C THR A 459 -4.83 -40.77 -5.15
N LEU A 460 -5.46 -40.02 -6.04
CA LEU A 460 -6.76 -40.38 -6.63
C LEU A 460 -6.66 -40.34 -8.18
N PRO A 461 -5.98 -41.31 -8.80
CA PRO A 461 -5.82 -41.34 -10.24
C PRO A 461 -7.18 -41.37 -10.98
N ALA A 462 -7.30 -40.51 -12.00
CA ALA A 462 -8.40 -40.44 -12.91
C ALA A 462 -7.87 -40.52 -14.36
N PHE A 463 -8.55 -39.87 -15.32
CA PHE A 463 -8.21 -39.99 -16.74
C PHE A 463 -6.96 -39.18 -17.14
N GLY A 464 -6.64 -38.10 -16.44
CA GLY A 464 -5.55 -37.17 -16.77
C GLY A 464 -4.28 -37.32 -15.93
N THR A 465 -4.21 -38.26 -14.98
CA THR A 465 -3.05 -38.39 -14.07
C THR A 465 -1.83 -38.95 -14.79
N SER A 466 -0.70 -38.24 -14.75
CA SER A 466 0.55 -38.66 -15.39
C SER A 466 1.35 -39.64 -14.52
N GLN A 467 2.19 -40.48 -15.15
CA GLN A 467 3.07 -41.38 -14.39
C GLN A 467 4.13 -40.64 -13.56
N ARG A 468 4.58 -39.47 -14.03
CA ARG A 468 5.59 -38.64 -13.35
C ARG A 468 5.06 -38.10 -12.03
N THR A 469 3.89 -37.45 -12.06
CA THR A 469 3.27 -36.88 -10.87
C THR A 469 2.89 -37.93 -9.85
N HIS A 470 2.40 -39.08 -10.30
CA HIS A 470 2.13 -40.24 -9.44
C HIS A 470 3.39 -40.74 -8.71
N LYS A 471 4.50 -40.94 -9.47
CA LYS A 471 5.78 -41.36 -8.88
C LYS A 471 6.30 -40.33 -7.86
N ASN A 472 6.18 -39.04 -8.18
CA ASN A 472 6.62 -37.97 -7.28
C ASN A 472 5.81 -37.90 -6.00
N ALA A 473 4.49 -38.09 -6.08
CA ALA A 473 3.63 -38.13 -4.91
C ALA A 473 4.04 -39.26 -3.95
N LYS A 474 4.26 -40.47 -4.50
CA LYS A 474 4.69 -41.62 -3.72
C LYS A 474 6.06 -41.42 -3.07
N LEU A 475 7.06 -40.98 -3.85
CA LEU A 475 8.41 -40.74 -3.34
C LEU A 475 8.42 -39.69 -2.23
N LEU A 476 7.71 -38.58 -2.42
CA LEU A 476 7.62 -37.53 -1.41
C LEU A 476 6.99 -38.04 -0.11
N ALA A 477 5.93 -38.84 -0.18
CA ALA A 477 5.29 -39.42 1.00
C ALA A 477 6.23 -40.39 1.75
N GLU A 478 7.01 -41.17 1.02
CA GLU A 478 8.03 -42.08 1.58
C GLU A 478 9.15 -41.30 2.28
N GLU A 479 9.71 -40.26 1.64
CA GLU A 479 10.78 -39.41 2.18
C GLU A 479 10.34 -38.66 3.43
N LEU A 480 9.10 -38.17 3.47
CA LEU A 480 8.55 -37.49 4.64
C LEU A 480 8.09 -38.45 5.75
N GLY A 481 8.05 -39.75 5.48
CA GLY A 481 7.66 -40.77 6.44
C GLY A 481 6.18 -40.79 6.81
N VAL A 482 5.30 -40.26 5.93
CA VAL A 482 3.84 -40.25 6.12
C VAL A 482 3.21 -41.55 5.58
N SER A 483 1.91 -41.77 5.88
CA SER A 483 1.15 -42.88 5.27
C SER A 483 0.76 -42.49 3.83
N PHE A 484 0.87 -43.47 2.91
CA PHE A 484 0.48 -43.28 1.50
C PHE A 484 -0.50 -44.34 1.08
N ASP A 485 -1.54 -43.95 0.34
CA ASP A 485 -2.50 -44.89 -0.24
C ASP A 485 -2.98 -44.37 -1.61
N GLU A 486 -3.59 -45.25 -2.40
CA GLU A 486 -4.09 -44.95 -3.74
C GLU A 486 -5.49 -45.50 -3.93
N ILE A 487 -6.41 -44.68 -4.45
CA ILE A 487 -7.75 -45.11 -4.84
C ILE A 487 -8.02 -44.64 -6.27
N ASN A 488 -8.19 -45.61 -7.20
CA ASN A 488 -8.55 -45.31 -8.57
C ASN A 488 -10.04 -44.97 -8.68
N ILE A 489 -10.36 -43.76 -9.13
CA ILE A 489 -11.73 -43.25 -9.19
C ILE A 489 -12.36 -43.34 -10.57
N LYS A 490 -11.75 -44.02 -11.55
CA LYS A 490 -12.26 -44.11 -12.94
C LYS A 490 -13.60 -44.81 -13.02
N GLU A 491 -13.80 -45.86 -12.26
CA GLU A 491 -15.05 -46.63 -12.29
C GLU A 491 -16.22 -45.80 -11.74
N SER A 492 -16.06 -45.12 -10.60
CA SER A 492 -17.09 -44.26 -10.03
C SER A 492 -17.44 -43.11 -10.98
N LEU A 493 -16.43 -42.50 -11.65
CA LEU A 493 -16.65 -41.47 -12.65
C LEU A 493 -17.42 -41.99 -13.86
N ASN A 494 -17.13 -43.19 -14.36
CA ASN A 494 -17.87 -43.79 -15.48
C ASN A 494 -19.34 -44.04 -15.13
N VAL A 495 -19.63 -44.51 -13.92
CA VAL A 495 -21.00 -44.66 -13.41
C VAL A 495 -21.67 -43.28 -13.32
N HIS A 496 -21.00 -42.28 -12.73
CA HIS A 496 -21.52 -40.93 -12.61
C HIS A 496 -21.83 -40.30 -13.99
N PHE A 497 -20.94 -40.43 -14.99
CA PHE A 497 -21.20 -39.93 -16.34
C PHE A 497 -22.42 -40.58 -16.98
N LYS A 498 -22.60 -41.91 -16.79
CA LYS A 498 -23.78 -42.61 -17.25
C LYS A 498 -25.04 -42.08 -16.58
N ASP A 499 -25.04 -41.86 -15.26
CA ASP A 499 -26.20 -41.40 -14.50
C ASP A 499 -26.65 -40.00 -14.92
N ILE A 500 -25.70 -39.10 -15.26
CA ILE A 500 -26.02 -37.75 -15.76
C ILE A 500 -26.15 -37.68 -17.27
N SER A 501 -26.10 -38.81 -17.99
CA SER A 501 -26.17 -38.90 -19.45
C SER A 501 -25.09 -38.04 -20.17
N HIS A 502 -23.89 -37.97 -19.60
CA HIS A 502 -22.72 -37.26 -20.18
C HIS A 502 -21.92 -38.24 -21.08
N ASP A 503 -21.54 -37.77 -22.27
CA ASP A 503 -20.63 -38.53 -23.15
C ASP A 503 -19.19 -38.45 -22.60
N PRO A 504 -18.55 -39.54 -22.18
CA PRO A 504 -17.19 -39.56 -21.68
C PRO A 504 -16.12 -39.03 -22.66
N ASN A 505 -16.46 -38.94 -23.95
CA ASN A 505 -15.57 -38.41 -24.99
C ASN A 505 -15.71 -36.88 -25.14
N ASP A 506 -16.74 -36.25 -24.54
CA ASP A 506 -16.89 -34.82 -24.49
C ASP A 506 -16.13 -34.26 -23.27
N HIS A 507 -14.91 -33.81 -23.50
CA HIS A 507 -14.00 -33.29 -22.47
C HIS A 507 -14.34 -31.84 -22.09
N ASN A 508 -15.60 -31.51 -21.85
CA ASN A 508 -16.08 -30.22 -21.46
C ASN A 508 -15.92 -29.95 -19.95
N VAL A 509 -16.42 -28.80 -19.47
CA VAL A 509 -16.36 -28.38 -18.05
C VAL A 509 -17.03 -29.40 -17.11
N ALA A 510 -18.07 -30.14 -17.56
CA ALA A 510 -18.70 -31.18 -16.74
C ALA A 510 -17.74 -32.36 -16.51
N TYR A 511 -17.01 -32.77 -17.54
CA TYR A 511 -16.00 -33.82 -17.46
C TYR A 511 -14.87 -33.48 -16.49
N GLU A 512 -14.33 -32.24 -16.55
CA GLU A 512 -13.26 -31.77 -15.65
C GLU A 512 -13.77 -31.67 -14.20
N ASN A 513 -14.91 -31.00 -14.01
CA ASN A 513 -15.47 -30.76 -12.69
C ASN A 513 -15.94 -32.03 -11.95
N ALA A 514 -16.45 -33.02 -12.66
CA ALA A 514 -16.83 -34.30 -12.08
C ALA A 514 -15.62 -34.98 -11.41
N GLN A 515 -14.47 -35.00 -12.09
CA GLN A 515 -13.25 -35.59 -11.54
C GLN A 515 -12.77 -34.88 -10.28
N ALA A 516 -12.80 -33.53 -10.26
CA ALA A 516 -12.40 -32.76 -9.10
C ALA A 516 -13.35 -32.97 -7.90
N ARG A 517 -14.68 -33.06 -8.15
CA ARG A 517 -15.66 -33.33 -7.08
C ARG A 517 -15.56 -34.73 -6.54
N GLU A 518 -15.36 -35.73 -7.41
CA GLU A 518 -15.18 -37.14 -6.99
C GLU A 518 -13.97 -37.29 -6.06
N ARG A 519 -12.84 -36.64 -6.40
CA ARG A 519 -11.66 -36.62 -5.51
C ARG A 519 -12.00 -36.05 -4.14
N THR A 520 -12.71 -34.93 -4.12
CA THR A 520 -13.08 -34.27 -2.87
C THR A 520 -14.07 -35.08 -2.07
N GLN A 521 -15.06 -35.70 -2.72
CA GLN A 521 -16.02 -36.59 -2.05
C GLN A 521 -15.32 -37.76 -1.37
N VAL A 522 -14.47 -38.49 -2.09
CA VAL A 522 -13.71 -39.62 -1.53
C VAL A 522 -12.86 -39.20 -0.33
N LEU A 523 -12.17 -38.05 -0.42
CA LEU A 523 -11.36 -37.54 0.68
C LEU A 523 -12.21 -37.20 1.92
N MET A 524 -13.37 -36.57 1.73
CA MET A 524 -14.29 -36.18 2.82
C MET A 524 -14.92 -37.41 3.47
N ASP A 525 -15.33 -38.41 2.67
CA ASP A 525 -15.96 -39.63 3.19
C ASP A 525 -14.96 -40.47 3.98
N ILE A 526 -13.71 -40.61 3.53
CA ILE A 526 -12.65 -41.26 4.29
C ILE A 526 -12.32 -40.47 5.56
N ALA A 527 -12.31 -39.13 5.48
CA ALA A 527 -12.11 -38.30 6.67
C ALA A 527 -13.16 -38.56 7.74
N ASN A 528 -14.42 -38.70 7.35
CA ASN A 528 -15.53 -39.01 8.25
C ASN A 528 -15.47 -40.45 8.79
N ASP A 529 -15.24 -41.41 7.89
CA ASP A 529 -15.24 -42.85 8.27
C ASP A 529 -14.09 -43.22 9.22
N ARG A 530 -12.89 -42.68 8.96
CA ARG A 530 -11.67 -43.07 9.69
C ARG A 530 -11.15 -42.01 10.66
N GLY A 531 -11.88 -40.91 10.80
CA GLY A 531 -11.53 -39.83 11.72
C GLY A 531 -10.26 -39.09 11.30
N TYR A 532 -10.27 -38.40 10.15
CA TYR A 532 -9.20 -37.51 9.70
C TYR A 532 -9.70 -36.08 9.62
N LEU A 533 -8.80 -35.11 9.74
CA LEU A 533 -9.04 -33.74 9.28
C LEU A 533 -8.58 -33.63 7.83
N MET A 534 -9.48 -33.26 6.90
CA MET A 534 -9.11 -33.01 5.50
C MET A 534 -8.46 -31.64 5.35
N VAL A 535 -7.20 -31.65 4.88
CA VAL A 535 -6.40 -30.44 4.63
C VAL A 535 -6.53 -30.02 3.17
N GLY A 536 -6.88 -28.74 2.93
CA GLY A 536 -7.02 -28.17 1.59
C GLY A 536 -5.70 -27.71 1.00
N THR A 537 -5.61 -27.80 -0.31
CA THR A 537 -4.40 -27.53 -1.09
C THR A 537 -4.46 -26.22 -1.91
N GLY A 538 -5.68 -25.66 -2.13
CA GLY A 538 -5.89 -24.50 -2.99
C GLY A 538 -5.11 -23.26 -2.53
N ASP A 539 -4.42 -22.60 -3.46
CA ASP A 539 -3.60 -21.43 -3.24
C ASP A 539 -4.34 -20.09 -3.51
N LEU A 540 -3.72 -18.98 -3.10
CA LEU A 540 -4.28 -17.65 -3.25
C LEU A 540 -4.58 -17.28 -4.71
N SER A 541 -3.67 -17.61 -5.64
CA SER A 541 -3.78 -17.22 -7.06
C SER A 541 -4.93 -17.93 -7.75
N GLU A 542 -5.06 -19.24 -7.52
CA GLU A 542 -6.17 -20.02 -8.04
C GLU A 542 -7.51 -19.54 -7.49
N LEU A 543 -7.58 -19.28 -6.19
CA LEU A 543 -8.79 -18.78 -5.53
C LEU A 543 -9.16 -17.36 -6.02
N CYS A 544 -8.17 -16.50 -6.29
CA CYS A 544 -8.42 -15.16 -6.86
C CYS A 544 -8.99 -15.27 -8.28
N LEU A 545 -8.42 -16.13 -9.13
CA LEU A 545 -8.83 -16.31 -10.51
C LEU A 545 -10.08 -17.19 -10.66
N GLY A 546 -10.51 -17.84 -9.55
CA GLY A 546 -11.55 -18.86 -9.58
C GLY A 546 -11.15 -20.08 -10.40
N TRP A 547 -9.85 -20.37 -10.52
CA TRP A 547 -9.29 -21.54 -11.19
C TRP A 547 -9.31 -22.75 -10.25
N CYS A 548 -10.49 -23.10 -9.83
CA CYS A 548 -10.81 -24.25 -8.98
C CYS A 548 -12.25 -24.68 -9.24
N THR A 549 -12.54 -25.96 -9.04
CA THR A 549 -13.90 -26.48 -9.17
C THR A 549 -14.71 -26.15 -7.93
N TYR A 550 -15.83 -25.40 -8.11
CA TYR A 550 -16.75 -25.13 -7.04
C TYR A 550 -17.28 -26.42 -6.41
N ASN A 551 -17.22 -26.49 -5.08
CA ASN A 551 -17.56 -27.69 -4.30
C ASN A 551 -16.74 -28.94 -4.70
N GLY A 552 -15.53 -28.72 -5.17
CA GLY A 552 -14.52 -29.74 -5.48
C GLY A 552 -13.21 -29.41 -4.75
N ASP A 553 -12.13 -29.26 -5.48
CA ASP A 553 -10.78 -28.99 -4.96
C ASP A 553 -10.66 -27.68 -4.16
N HIS A 554 -11.60 -26.75 -4.30
CA HIS A 554 -11.61 -25.53 -3.48
C HIS A 554 -12.14 -25.74 -2.05
N MET A 555 -12.75 -26.89 -1.76
CA MET A 555 -13.34 -27.20 -0.44
C MET A 555 -12.42 -28.08 0.40
N SER A 556 -12.42 -27.83 1.70
CA SER A 556 -11.69 -28.60 2.70
C SER A 556 -12.17 -28.27 4.10
N MET A 557 -11.67 -29.01 5.11
CA MET A 557 -11.93 -28.69 6.51
C MET A 557 -10.99 -27.60 7.04
N TYR A 558 -9.81 -27.39 6.42
CA TYR A 558 -8.88 -26.30 6.68
C TYR A 558 -7.94 -26.08 5.49
N GLY A 559 -7.85 -24.85 4.96
CA GLY A 559 -7.03 -24.50 3.80
C GLY A 559 -5.69 -23.89 4.20
N VAL A 560 -4.62 -24.69 4.20
CA VAL A 560 -3.30 -24.21 4.66
C VAL A 560 -2.62 -23.24 3.68
N ASN A 561 -2.93 -23.33 2.38
CA ASN A 561 -2.32 -22.50 1.33
C ASN A 561 -3.19 -21.30 0.90
N ALA A 562 -4.37 -21.08 1.48
CA ALA A 562 -5.34 -20.08 1.03
C ALA A 562 -4.82 -18.63 0.97
N SER A 563 -3.71 -18.34 1.64
CA SER A 563 -3.05 -17.03 1.66
C SER A 563 -1.67 -17.02 0.96
N ILE A 564 -1.31 -18.10 0.27
CA ILE A 564 0.00 -18.28 -0.39
C ILE A 564 -0.21 -18.21 -1.91
N PRO A 565 0.34 -17.19 -2.62
CA PRO A 565 0.26 -17.12 -4.08
C PRO A 565 1.15 -18.16 -4.76
N LYS A 566 0.83 -18.53 -5.99
CA LYS A 566 1.49 -19.58 -6.77
C LYS A 566 3.02 -19.41 -6.87
N THR A 567 3.47 -18.17 -7.08
CA THR A 567 4.91 -17.87 -7.14
C THR A 567 5.60 -18.14 -5.79
N LEU A 568 4.93 -17.84 -4.68
CA LEU A 568 5.46 -18.10 -3.34
C LEU A 568 5.41 -19.60 -2.98
N VAL A 569 4.43 -20.37 -3.49
CA VAL A 569 4.39 -21.85 -3.31
C VAL A 569 5.70 -22.48 -3.81
N ARG A 570 6.12 -22.12 -5.02
CA ARG A 570 7.37 -22.63 -5.60
C ARG A 570 8.59 -22.25 -4.76
N TYR A 571 8.67 -20.99 -4.34
CA TYR A 571 9.76 -20.49 -3.49
C TYR A 571 9.84 -21.23 -2.14
N LEU A 572 8.69 -21.52 -1.52
CA LEU A 572 8.64 -22.26 -0.26
C LEU A 572 9.06 -23.72 -0.42
N CYS A 573 8.66 -24.40 -1.51
CA CYS A 573 9.12 -25.75 -1.80
C CYS A 573 10.64 -25.80 -2.01
N GLN A 574 11.21 -24.83 -2.74
CA GLN A 574 12.65 -24.70 -2.89
C GLN A 574 13.36 -24.47 -1.55
N GLY A 575 12.82 -23.57 -0.72
CA GLY A 575 13.36 -23.32 0.62
C GLY A 575 13.27 -24.51 1.54
N TYR A 576 12.17 -25.26 1.50
CA TYR A 576 12.01 -26.49 2.29
C TYR A 576 13.04 -27.55 1.90
N ALA A 577 13.31 -27.72 0.59
CA ALA A 577 14.32 -28.65 0.11
C ALA A 577 15.74 -28.31 0.61
N LEU A 578 16.02 -27.03 0.88
CA LEU A 578 17.29 -26.60 1.47
C LEU A 578 17.32 -26.82 2.99
N LEU A 579 16.20 -26.71 3.69
CA LEU A 579 16.08 -26.96 5.11
C LEU A 579 16.03 -28.46 5.44
N HIS A 580 15.55 -29.30 4.51
CA HIS A 580 15.29 -30.72 4.65
C HIS A 580 15.89 -31.51 3.49
N PRO A 581 17.20 -31.80 3.51
CA PRO A 581 17.90 -32.49 2.42
C PRO A 581 17.33 -33.87 2.09
N GLU A 582 16.68 -34.53 3.06
CA GLU A 582 16.02 -35.82 2.90
C GLU A 582 14.85 -35.79 1.91
N ALA A 583 14.12 -34.67 1.83
CA ALA A 583 12.99 -34.50 0.91
C ALA A 583 13.38 -33.85 -0.44
N LYS A 584 14.65 -33.50 -0.62
CA LYS A 584 15.16 -32.76 -1.76
C LYS A 584 14.94 -33.47 -3.10
N PRO A 585 15.22 -34.79 -3.27
CA PRO A 585 15.10 -35.46 -4.56
C PRO A 585 13.68 -35.40 -5.16
N ALA A 586 12.65 -35.69 -4.35
CA ALA A 586 11.26 -35.56 -4.80
C ALA A 586 10.86 -34.12 -5.09
N LEU A 587 11.28 -33.16 -4.22
CA LEU A 587 10.94 -31.76 -4.36
C LEU A 587 11.54 -31.10 -5.61
N GLU A 588 12.78 -31.45 -6.00
CA GLU A 588 13.41 -30.93 -7.22
C GLU A 588 12.64 -31.34 -8.48
N ASP A 589 12.23 -32.59 -8.60
CA ASP A 589 11.44 -33.06 -9.77
C ASP A 589 10.03 -32.44 -9.80
N ILE A 590 9.39 -32.26 -8.63
CA ILE A 590 8.09 -31.58 -8.52
C ILE A 590 8.20 -30.11 -8.95
N ILE A 591 9.24 -29.41 -8.51
CA ILE A 591 9.47 -27.99 -8.83
C ILE A 591 9.71 -27.78 -10.34
N GLU A 592 10.34 -28.73 -11.02
CA GLU A 592 10.59 -28.70 -12.47
C GLU A 592 9.37 -29.17 -13.30
N THR A 593 8.37 -29.76 -12.66
CA THR A 593 7.16 -30.23 -13.37
C THR A 593 6.29 -29.05 -13.79
N PRO A 594 5.84 -28.97 -15.06
CA PRO A 594 4.93 -27.92 -15.52
C PRO A 594 3.59 -27.92 -14.78
N ILE A 595 3.03 -26.74 -14.53
CA ILE A 595 1.74 -26.59 -13.83
C ILE A 595 0.59 -26.98 -14.77
N SER A 596 -0.16 -28.00 -14.41
CA SER A 596 -1.33 -28.50 -15.16
C SER A 596 -2.41 -28.99 -14.20
N PRO A 597 -3.70 -28.85 -14.53
CA PRO A 597 -4.79 -29.39 -13.72
C PRO A 597 -4.93 -30.92 -13.80
N GLU A 598 -4.25 -31.59 -14.75
CA GLU A 598 -4.29 -33.04 -14.98
C GLU A 598 -5.71 -33.64 -15.01
N LEU A 599 -6.66 -32.92 -15.60
CA LEU A 599 -8.05 -33.32 -15.71
C LEU A 599 -8.38 -33.86 -17.12
N LEU A 600 -7.60 -33.49 -18.13
CA LEU A 600 -7.72 -33.97 -19.51
C LEU A 600 -6.77 -35.14 -19.75
N PRO A 601 -7.17 -36.13 -20.58
CA PRO A 601 -6.28 -37.21 -20.96
C PRO A 601 -4.97 -36.69 -21.58
N THR A 602 -3.84 -37.33 -21.26
CA THR A 602 -2.57 -37.06 -21.92
C THR A 602 -2.64 -37.36 -23.42
N ASP A 603 -1.77 -36.72 -24.20
CA ASP A 603 -1.62 -37.05 -25.62
C ASP A 603 -1.08 -38.50 -25.84
N LYS A 604 -0.97 -38.93 -27.10
CA LYS A 604 -0.47 -40.29 -27.44
C LYS A 604 0.99 -40.52 -27.01
N GLU A 605 1.72 -39.44 -26.71
CA GLU A 605 3.12 -39.48 -26.29
C GLU A 605 3.26 -39.34 -24.76
N GLY A 606 2.12 -39.21 -24.03
CA GLY A 606 2.09 -39.07 -22.57
C GLY A 606 2.34 -37.65 -22.06
N ASN A 607 2.34 -36.64 -22.95
CA ASN A 607 2.50 -35.24 -22.56
C ASN A 607 1.19 -34.64 -22.06
N ILE A 608 1.32 -33.57 -21.29
CA ILE A 608 0.20 -32.81 -20.73
C ILE A 608 -0.53 -32.08 -21.85
N ALA A 609 -1.82 -32.36 -22.03
CA ALA A 609 -2.64 -31.80 -23.10
C ALA A 609 -3.04 -30.35 -22.91
N GLN A 610 -2.92 -29.80 -21.69
CA GLN A 610 -3.35 -28.44 -21.36
C GLN A 610 -2.47 -27.81 -20.28
N MET A 611 -1.86 -26.68 -20.61
CA MET A 611 -1.16 -25.84 -19.62
C MET A 611 -2.15 -24.88 -18.97
N THR A 612 -2.09 -24.76 -17.66
CA THR A 612 -2.95 -23.84 -16.90
C THR A 612 -2.78 -22.41 -17.36
N GLU A 613 -1.54 -21.98 -17.59
CA GLU A 613 -1.20 -20.59 -17.97
C GLU A 613 -1.74 -20.18 -19.35
N ASP A 614 -2.04 -21.12 -20.24
CA ASP A 614 -2.72 -20.84 -21.52
C ASP A 614 -4.16 -20.34 -21.33
N LYS A 615 -4.79 -20.72 -20.23
CA LYS A 615 -6.19 -20.38 -19.91
C LYS A 615 -6.34 -19.17 -18.98
N VAL A 616 -5.43 -19.02 -18.01
CA VAL A 616 -5.53 -17.97 -16.99
C VAL A 616 -4.43 -16.91 -17.10
N GLY A 617 -3.44 -17.13 -17.95
CA GLY A 617 -2.25 -16.28 -18.08
C GLY A 617 -1.13 -16.68 -17.11
N PRO A 618 0.07 -16.12 -17.31
CA PRO A 618 1.22 -16.38 -16.45
C PRO A 618 0.91 -16.07 -14.98
N TYR A 619 1.22 -17.02 -14.08
CA TYR A 619 0.97 -16.82 -12.66
C TYR A 619 1.78 -15.67 -12.07
N GLU A 620 3.01 -15.42 -12.55
CA GLU A 620 3.79 -14.26 -12.11
C GLU A 620 3.07 -12.93 -12.39
N LEU A 621 2.40 -12.82 -13.55
CA LEU A 621 1.65 -11.62 -13.93
C LEU A 621 0.34 -11.51 -13.14
N ASN A 622 -0.35 -12.61 -12.90
CA ASN A 622 -1.55 -12.64 -12.07
C ASN A 622 -1.23 -12.28 -10.62
N ASP A 623 -0.15 -12.83 -10.05
CA ASP A 623 0.29 -12.52 -8.69
C ASP A 623 0.70 -11.05 -8.56
N PHE A 624 1.32 -10.46 -9.58
CA PHE A 624 1.60 -9.05 -9.66
C PHE A 624 0.31 -8.21 -9.59
N PHE A 625 -0.72 -8.55 -10.37
CA PHE A 625 -2.01 -7.87 -10.35
C PHE A 625 -2.72 -8.05 -9.00
N ILE A 626 -2.77 -9.27 -8.46
CA ILE A 626 -3.34 -9.58 -7.15
C ILE A 626 -2.71 -8.70 -6.07
N TYR A 627 -1.38 -8.63 -6.03
CA TYR A 627 -0.66 -7.87 -5.03
C TYR A 627 -1.02 -6.39 -5.06
N HIS A 628 -0.89 -5.77 -6.23
CA HIS A 628 -1.08 -4.32 -6.36
C HIS A 628 -2.54 -3.91 -6.26
N PHE A 629 -3.46 -4.71 -6.81
CA PHE A 629 -4.90 -4.43 -6.73
C PHE A 629 -5.43 -4.58 -5.31
N LEU A 630 -5.21 -5.71 -4.65
CA LEU A 630 -5.79 -5.97 -3.34
C LEU A 630 -5.11 -5.15 -2.23
N ARG A 631 -3.80 -5.02 -2.28
CA ARG A 631 -3.06 -4.28 -1.25
C ARG A 631 -3.29 -2.78 -1.33
N PHE A 632 -3.20 -2.19 -2.53
CA PHE A 632 -3.19 -0.74 -2.72
C PHE A 632 -4.45 -0.19 -3.37
N GLY A 633 -5.34 -1.05 -3.91
CA GLY A 633 -6.56 -0.62 -4.59
C GLY A 633 -6.29 0.08 -5.93
N TYR A 634 -5.20 -0.26 -6.60
CA TYR A 634 -4.85 0.37 -7.86
C TYR A 634 -5.88 0.09 -8.95
N ARG A 635 -6.28 1.12 -9.67
CA ARG A 635 -7.18 1.02 -10.82
C ARG A 635 -6.48 0.41 -12.04
N PRO A 636 -7.24 -0.11 -13.03
CA PRO A 636 -6.69 -0.83 -14.17
C PRO A 636 -5.61 -0.05 -14.94
N LYS A 637 -5.81 1.24 -15.21
CA LYS A 637 -4.85 2.09 -15.93
C LYS A 637 -3.50 2.18 -15.19
N LYS A 638 -3.53 2.31 -13.87
CA LYS A 638 -2.32 2.33 -13.05
C LYS A 638 -1.64 0.96 -13.02
N LEU A 639 -2.41 -0.14 -12.84
CA LEU A 639 -1.87 -1.50 -12.90
C LEU A 639 -1.17 -1.78 -14.22
N PHE A 640 -1.79 -1.37 -15.34
CA PHE A 640 -1.19 -1.49 -16.65
C PHE A 640 0.13 -0.72 -16.75
N ARG A 641 0.15 0.54 -16.30
CA ARG A 641 1.34 1.39 -16.35
C ARG A 641 2.50 0.83 -15.53
N ILE A 642 2.25 0.33 -14.32
CA ILE A 642 3.30 -0.28 -13.49
C ILE A 642 3.73 -1.66 -14.02
N ALA A 643 2.83 -2.42 -14.66
CA ALA A 643 3.18 -3.68 -15.32
C ALA A 643 4.09 -3.43 -16.54
N GLN A 644 3.86 -2.38 -17.34
CA GLN A 644 4.78 -1.97 -18.41
C GLN A 644 6.20 -1.72 -17.89
N GLU A 645 6.35 -1.12 -16.68
CA GLU A 645 7.68 -0.92 -16.08
C GLU A 645 8.28 -2.23 -15.58
N ALA A 646 7.51 -3.05 -14.84
CA ALA A 646 7.99 -4.29 -14.25
C ALA A 646 8.39 -5.34 -15.30
N TYR A 647 7.62 -5.42 -16.39
CA TYR A 647 7.80 -6.44 -17.43
C TYR A 647 8.42 -5.89 -18.72
N ARG A 648 9.07 -4.73 -18.67
CA ARG A 648 9.74 -4.13 -19.82
C ARG A 648 10.71 -5.12 -20.46
N GLY A 649 10.54 -5.36 -21.77
CA GLY A 649 11.36 -6.31 -22.53
C GLY A 649 11.01 -7.78 -22.33
N VAL A 650 9.94 -8.09 -21.58
CA VAL A 650 9.43 -9.46 -21.38
C VAL A 650 8.08 -9.66 -22.08
N TYR A 651 7.13 -8.75 -21.81
CA TYR A 651 5.80 -8.77 -22.41
C TYR A 651 5.51 -7.44 -23.13
N ASP A 652 4.83 -7.51 -24.25
CA ASP A 652 4.34 -6.32 -24.95
C ASP A 652 3.02 -5.80 -24.34
N ASP A 653 2.62 -4.61 -24.73
CA ASP A 653 1.43 -3.95 -24.23
C ASP A 653 0.13 -4.71 -24.54
N ALA A 654 0.05 -5.35 -25.69
CA ALA A 654 -1.12 -6.14 -26.09
C ALA A 654 -1.29 -7.37 -25.20
N PHE A 655 -0.19 -8.03 -24.86
CA PHE A 655 -0.16 -9.16 -23.95
C PHE A 655 -0.55 -8.73 -22.51
N LEU A 656 0.02 -7.66 -22.00
CA LEU A 656 -0.31 -7.14 -20.67
C LEU A 656 -1.78 -6.73 -20.58
N LYS A 657 -2.31 -6.02 -21.58
CA LYS A 657 -3.72 -5.61 -21.67
C LYS A 657 -4.66 -6.81 -21.71
N LYS A 658 -4.35 -7.83 -22.53
CA LYS A 658 -5.12 -9.07 -22.63
C LYS A 658 -5.29 -9.72 -21.26
N TRP A 659 -4.19 -9.93 -20.53
CA TRP A 659 -4.22 -10.64 -19.27
C TRP A 659 -4.73 -9.80 -18.10
N LEU A 660 -4.54 -8.48 -18.11
CA LEU A 660 -5.18 -7.58 -17.16
C LEU A 660 -6.72 -7.63 -17.29
N ARG A 661 -7.22 -7.63 -18.53
CA ARG A 661 -8.66 -7.79 -18.81
C ARG A 661 -9.20 -9.15 -18.34
N ALA A 662 -8.47 -10.21 -18.61
CA ALA A 662 -8.82 -11.55 -18.16
C ALA A 662 -8.83 -11.66 -16.63
N PHE A 663 -7.83 -11.07 -15.96
CA PHE A 663 -7.73 -11.01 -14.50
C PHE A 663 -8.98 -10.37 -13.88
N PHE A 664 -9.35 -9.15 -14.26
CA PHE A 664 -10.51 -8.46 -13.69
C PHE A 664 -11.81 -9.24 -13.97
N LYS A 665 -12.01 -9.70 -15.19
CA LYS A 665 -13.19 -10.51 -15.55
C LYS A 665 -13.31 -11.74 -14.66
N ARG A 666 -12.23 -12.53 -14.53
CA ARG A 666 -12.22 -13.74 -13.71
C ARG A 666 -12.37 -13.44 -12.23
N PHE A 667 -11.66 -12.42 -11.73
CA PHE A 667 -11.70 -12.03 -10.33
C PHE A 667 -13.13 -11.70 -9.87
N PHE A 668 -13.85 -10.90 -10.63
CA PHE A 668 -15.23 -10.52 -10.29
C PHE A 668 -16.20 -11.68 -10.48
N GLN A 669 -16.19 -12.36 -11.61
CA GLN A 669 -17.13 -13.45 -11.93
C GLN A 669 -17.04 -14.66 -10.99
N ASN A 670 -15.91 -14.87 -10.32
CA ASN A 670 -15.69 -16.01 -9.44
C ASN A 670 -15.80 -15.67 -7.93
N GLN A 671 -16.33 -14.49 -7.57
CA GLN A 671 -16.49 -14.14 -6.15
C GLN A 671 -17.36 -15.13 -5.39
N PHE A 672 -18.40 -15.71 -6.00
CA PHE A 672 -19.26 -16.70 -5.35
C PHE A 672 -18.46 -17.90 -4.82
N LYS A 673 -17.38 -18.32 -5.50
CA LYS A 673 -16.49 -19.37 -5.01
C LYS A 673 -15.76 -18.95 -3.74
N ARG A 674 -15.32 -17.68 -3.66
CA ARG A 674 -14.62 -17.15 -2.49
C ARG A 674 -15.52 -16.94 -1.27
N SER A 675 -16.82 -16.74 -1.49
CA SER A 675 -17.78 -16.53 -0.39
C SER A 675 -17.89 -17.72 0.57
N CYS A 676 -17.53 -18.93 0.13
CA CYS A 676 -17.58 -20.15 0.95
C CYS A 676 -16.20 -20.77 1.21
N LEU A 677 -15.12 -20.00 1.13
CA LEU A 677 -13.77 -20.51 1.38
C LEU A 677 -13.62 -21.12 2.78
N PRO A 678 -12.91 -22.26 2.89
CA PRO A 678 -12.50 -22.82 4.17
C PRO A 678 -11.68 -21.83 5.01
N ASP A 679 -11.61 -22.06 6.31
CA ASP A 679 -10.69 -21.34 7.17
C ASP A 679 -9.25 -21.63 6.80
N GLY A 680 -8.38 -20.61 6.94
CA GLY A 680 -6.95 -20.70 6.71
C GLY A 680 -6.23 -19.50 7.30
N ALA A 681 -4.96 -19.68 7.66
CA ALA A 681 -4.16 -18.59 8.24
C ALA A 681 -3.84 -17.50 7.22
N LYS A 682 -3.94 -16.24 7.64
CA LYS A 682 -3.39 -15.12 6.88
C LYS A 682 -1.87 -15.09 7.10
N VAL A 683 -1.11 -15.20 6.01
CA VAL A 683 0.36 -15.25 6.05
C VAL A 683 0.98 -13.91 5.64
N GLY A 684 0.54 -13.36 4.52
CA GLY A 684 1.08 -12.13 3.95
C GLY A 684 0.17 -10.92 4.13
N SER A 685 0.58 -9.81 3.49
CA SER A 685 -0.19 -8.55 3.49
C SER A 685 -1.44 -8.60 2.61
N VAL A 686 -1.60 -9.64 1.78
CA VAL A 686 -2.75 -9.86 0.89
C VAL A 686 -3.42 -11.18 1.25
N ALA A 687 -4.73 -11.15 1.43
CA ALA A 687 -5.58 -12.32 1.63
C ALA A 687 -6.97 -12.06 1.06
N ILE A 688 -7.76 -13.10 0.87
CA ILE A 688 -9.09 -13.05 0.25
C ILE A 688 -10.17 -13.73 1.09
N SER A 689 -9.90 -13.91 2.38
CA SER A 689 -10.89 -14.48 3.28
C SER A 689 -12.16 -13.62 3.33
N PRO A 690 -13.34 -14.20 3.08
CA PRO A 690 -14.61 -13.48 3.15
C PRO A 690 -14.98 -13.06 4.60
N ARG A 691 -14.29 -13.61 5.58
CA ARG A 691 -14.45 -13.27 7.01
C ARG A 691 -13.57 -12.11 7.45
N GLY A 692 -12.57 -11.74 6.66
CA GLY A 692 -11.57 -10.74 7.01
C GLY A 692 -11.27 -9.75 5.88
N ASP A 693 -10.29 -10.06 5.05
CA ASP A 693 -9.64 -9.10 4.13
C ASP A 693 -10.48 -8.70 2.92
N LEU A 694 -11.34 -9.60 2.37
CA LEU A 694 -12.11 -9.32 1.15
C LEU A 694 -13.58 -9.70 1.32
N ARG A 695 -14.38 -8.73 1.74
CA ARG A 695 -15.83 -8.86 1.87
C ARG A 695 -16.54 -8.29 0.64
N MET A 696 -16.39 -8.97 -0.47
CA MET A 696 -16.92 -8.55 -1.77
C MET A 696 -18.25 -9.26 -2.05
N PRO A 697 -19.30 -8.57 -2.57
CA PRO A 697 -20.52 -9.22 -3.02
C PRO A 697 -20.25 -10.07 -4.27
N SER A 698 -21.00 -11.17 -4.41
CA SER A 698 -20.80 -12.13 -5.52
C SER A 698 -21.31 -11.64 -6.87
N ASP A 699 -22.12 -10.62 -6.86
CA ASP A 699 -22.80 -10.00 -8.01
C ASP A 699 -22.27 -8.60 -8.34
N ALA A 700 -21.08 -8.25 -7.83
CA ALA A 700 -20.45 -6.98 -8.15
C ALA A 700 -20.14 -6.87 -9.65
N ALA A 701 -20.49 -5.73 -10.25
CA ALA A 701 -20.23 -5.41 -11.65
C ALA A 701 -18.72 -5.18 -11.91
N VAL A 702 -18.26 -5.63 -13.07
CA VAL A 702 -16.86 -5.46 -13.53
C VAL A 702 -16.74 -4.47 -14.68
N ASP A 703 -17.87 -4.00 -15.21
CA ASP A 703 -17.93 -3.31 -16.50
C ASP A 703 -17.07 -2.03 -16.52
N ASP A 704 -17.09 -1.22 -15.47
CA ASP A 704 -16.29 0.01 -15.40
C ASP A 704 -14.78 -0.27 -15.47
N TYR A 705 -14.32 -1.36 -14.83
CA TYR A 705 -12.92 -1.80 -14.90
C TYR A 705 -12.54 -2.24 -16.33
N LEU A 706 -13.44 -2.95 -17.01
CA LEU A 706 -13.20 -3.41 -18.38
C LEU A 706 -13.22 -2.24 -19.37
N VAL A 707 -14.13 -1.28 -19.19
CA VAL A 707 -14.18 -0.04 -20.00
C VAL A 707 -12.88 0.77 -19.86
N GLU A 708 -12.34 0.90 -18.64
CA GLU A 708 -11.06 1.57 -18.42
C GLU A 708 -9.92 0.84 -19.14
N ILE A 709 -9.89 -0.50 -19.09
CA ILE A 709 -8.88 -1.31 -19.77
C ILE A 709 -9.02 -1.19 -21.30
N ASP A 710 -10.23 -1.21 -21.84
CA ASP A 710 -10.47 -1.15 -23.28
C ASP A 710 -10.01 0.19 -23.87
N ARG A 711 -9.94 1.27 -23.07
CA ARG A 711 -9.44 2.61 -23.44
C ARG A 711 -7.91 2.77 -23.35
N LEU A 712 -7.17 1.78 -22.83
CA LEU A 712 -5.69 1.78 -22.76
C LEU A 712 -5.05 1.66 -24.18
#